data_f114060a8d091acc2507d40a84e39302
#
_entry.id   f114060a8d091acc2507d40a84e39302
#
_cell.length_a   1.000
_cell.length_b   1.000
_cell.length_c   1.000
_cell.angle_alpha   90.00
_cell.angle_beta   90.00
_cell.angle_gamma   90.00
#
_symmetry.space_group_name_H-M   'P 1'
#
loop_
_entity.id
_entity.type
_entity.pdbx_description
1 polymer ?
#
loop_
_entity_poly.entity_id
_entity_poly.type
_entity_poly.pdbx_seq_one_letter_code
_entity_poly.pdbx_strand_id
1 'polypeptide(L)'
;MATTALHAVAQNIDFNMTNRQDAEVNEPDYIGWAVNQGASESKTLENGLTITVAAVGKANTLRAQWHKNTCTAGRNGQTGLRLLGDGVAAFMADASNNTPNLTDTPTGISVKLKGLKPGLHSLAAYHVYKDPKSGEMPTIKVDVMRDQETVAAQTGMAYANVKATASDLKMSDAAFSYIEFEVLETTQTITVTYTTEVETGKKYQTTNVMLNGLLIDRSPLTAMDPKPGHRDYHLDADDGSYTLQWTPAAVAVKHKLVVGTEQETVSRSTDYIYEGTNPAYTITGLSSSRYYFWRVDEVDADGRIHKGQVWSFRPRQLAFPGAEGYGRFATGGRGGKVYHVTTLSGGKEPGSLLYGLTEMNEPRYIVFDVSGVIELDFDSHFVKPYAYIAGQTAPGKGICIKASNINIGSDVICRHIRFKRGLGVYGENTGNAMGMSGADHAIVDHCTAAWGTDETVSGRGALNITFQYNIISEALGITGHKNYADGTNHGYAATIDGRIGSWHHNLLVNCEGRNWSMGGGMDGNNRPIGGLDLFNNVVYNWHNRTTDGNCHAVNFVNNYYKMGADTRKTVLFTQDFEDAIAPDGIDQAYIKGNIRENKSHSLTQDALNDTYNATGNIPTTYQYRVNKPLFESYATIHTAKDAMKIVTSDAGATMPMRDEHHIRNIRETLDGTHTYVGSKSKIKGEIDTEADITEHADCKGWEVYPEETRPENWDTDQDGMPDWYEALIHSDAHTANQNDDPDSDGWTLLEDYLELMAHPYVVVVPNGMATLDLKPYFAGFYGQNKKAVTPSYRLPDETNGGFSASIEGSALKIHSSSGAQGIGRVNVTVDDGETTFTQRFSVIVTGDATAITQHPTPITQHPTPIKREFFTSDGRQVNTLKSHGVYVMKVTDKQGTVHTAKIIAR
;
A
#
# COMPACT_ATOMS: atom_id res chain seq x y z
N MET A 1 -54.82 -10.98 13.62
CA MET A 1 -53.56 -10.64 14.29
C MET A 1 -52.46 -11.05 13.33
N ALA A 2 -51.85 -10.08 12.70
CA ALA A 2 -50.72 -10.36 11.78
C ALA A 2 -49.49 -10.61 12.66
N THR A 3 -49.05 -11.84 12.70
CA THR A 3 -47.74 -12.19 13.27
C THR A 3 -46.67 -11.68 12.32
N THR A 4 -46.09 -10.55 12.65
CA THR A 4 -44.79 -10.14 12.09
C THR A 4 -43.77 -11.18 12.48
N ALA A 5 -43.40 -12.05 11.56
CA ALA A 5 -42.23 -12.91 11.71
C ALA A 5 -41.01 -11.97 11.84
N LEU A 6 -40.51 -11.83 13.06
CA LEU A 6 -39.16 -11.22 13.29
C LEU A 6 -38.16 -12.16 12.62
N HIS A 7 -37.68 -11.78 11.47
CA HIS A 7 -36.56 -12.47 10.82
C HIS A 7 -35.39 -12.53 11.78
N ALA A 8 -34.90 -13.73 12.06
CA ALA A 8 -33.64 -13.93 12.75
C ALA A 8 -32.56 -13.20 11.93
N VAL A 9 -31.69 -12.49 12.62
CA VAL A 9 -30.61 -11.78 11.91
C VAL A 9 -29.66 -12.85 11.40
N ALA A 10 -29.57 -13.01 10.09
CA ALA A 10 -28.66 -13.93 9.43
C ALA A 10 -27.22 -13.72 9.93
N GLN A 11 -26.52 -14.81 10.21
CA GLN A 11 -25.15 -14.77 10.70
C GLN A 11 -24.24 -15.54 9.73
N ASN A 12 -23.15 -14.92 9.34
CA ASN A 12 -22.13 -15.53 8.49
C ASN A 12 -20.84 -15.69 9.30
N ILE A 13 -20.31 -16.88 9.33
CA ILE A 13 -19.06 -17.19 10.03
C ILE A 13 -18.02 -17.62 9.01
N ASP A 14 -16.85 -17.05 9.09
CA ASP A 14 -15.65 -17.44 8.36
C ASP A 14 -14.64 -18.07 9.31
N PHE A 15 -14.23 -19.31 9.05
CA PHE A 15 -13.24 -20.01 9.87
C PHE A 15 -11.83 -19.69 9.40
N ASN A 16 -11.19 -18.79 10.12
CA ASN A 16 -9.87 -18.24 9.78
C ASN A 16 -8.70 -19.05 10.37
N MET A 17 -7.54 -18.89 9.78
CA MET A 17 -6.31 -19.40 10.38
C MET A 17 -5.81 -18.49 11.52
N THR A 18 -5.10 -19.09 12.48
CA THR A 18 -4.70 -18.44 13.75
C THR A 18 -3.55 -17.42 13.65
N ASN A 19 -2.82 -17.34 12.53
CA ASN A 19 -1.59 -16.54 12.42
C ASN A 19 -1.66 -15.41 11.40
N ARG A 20 -2.86 -14.93 11.04
CA ARG A 20 -3.07 -13.83 10.09
C ARG A 20 -4.03 -12.80 10.66
N GLN A 21 -3.94 -11.58 10.16
CA GLN A 21 -4.87 -10.52 10.55
C GLN A 21 -6.24 -10.76 9.89
N ASP A 22 -7.31 -10.42 10.61
CA ASP A 22 -8.68 -10.60 10.12
C ASP A 22 -8.92 -9.93 8.76
N ALA A 23 -8.35 -8.74 8.53
CA ALA A 23 -8.45 -8.04 7.27
C ALA A 23 -7.81 -8.76 6.07
N GLU A 24 -6.89 -9.70 6.31
CA GLU A 24 -6.23 -10.46 5.25
C GLU A 24 -6.98 -11.73 4.86
N VAL A 25 -7.63 -12.36 5.82
CA VAL A 25 -8.19 -13.71 5.66
C VAL A 25 -9.70 -13.76 5.77
N ASN A 26 -10.32 -12.81 6.47
CA ASN A 26 -11.76 -12.82 6.70
C ASN A 26 -12.54 -12.41 5.44
N GLU A 27 -13.55 -13.18 5.08
CA GLU A 27 -14.48 -12.80 4.04
C GLU A 27 -15.25 -11.55 4.47
N PRO A 28 -15.39 -10.53 3.60
CA PRO A 28 -16.20 -9.37 3.91
C PRO A 28 -17.62 -9.74 4.33
N ASP A 29 -18.15 -9.06 5.34
CA ASP A 29 -19.48 -9.30 5.93
C ASP A 29 -19.65 -10.64 6.66
N TYR A 30 -18.54 -11.33 6.95
CA TYR A 30 -18.50 -12.51 7.79
C TYR A 30 -17.86 -12.19 9.14
N ILE A 31 -18.31 -12.90 10.17
CA ILE A 31 -17.69 -12.89 11.49
C ILE A 31 -16.51 -13.85 11.46
N GLY A 32 -15.29 -13.31 11.54
CA GLY A 32 -14.08 -14.11 11.56
C GLY A 32 -13.96 -14.93 12.85
N TRP A 33 -13.54 -16.18 12.69
CA TRP A 33 -13.27 -17.07 13.83
C TRP A 33 -12.06 -17.97 13.59
N ALA A 34 -10.92 -17.57 14.18
CA ALA A 34 -9.73 -18.41 14.21
C ALA A 34 -9.87 -19.45 15.34
N VAL A 35 -10.19 -20.71 14.98
CA VAL A 35 -10.37 -21.81 15.94
C VAL A 35 -9.01 -22.30 16.43
N ASN A 36 -8.80 -22.26 17.75
CA ASN A 36 -7.56 -22.76 18.35
C ASN A 36 -7.48 -24.29 18.28
N GLN A 37 -6.26 -24.81 18.25
CA GLN A 37 -6.03 -26.25 18.30
C GLN A 37 -6.58 -26.84 19.60
N GLY A 38 -7.50 -27.82 19.49
CA GLY A 38 -8.11 -28.49 20.65
C GLY A 38 -9.26 -29.39 20.25
N ALA A 39 -9.90 -30.03 21.20
CA ALA A 39 -11.04 -30.92 20.94
C ALA A 39 -12.31 -30.15 20.56
N SER A 40 -12.49 -28.96 21.10
CA SER A 40 -13.64 -28.09 20.83
C SER A 40 -13.34 -26.65 21.20
N GLU A 41 -14.07 -25.70 20.58
CA GLU A 41 -14.07 -24.27 20.93
C GLU A 41 -15.46 -23.68 20.75
N SER A 42 -15.77 -22.63 21.53
CA SER A 42 -17.08 -21.95 21.49
C SER A 42 -16.89 -20.45 21.29
N LYS A 43 -17.79 -19.85 20.50
CA LYS A 43 -17.90 -18.39 20.28
C LYS A 43 -19.33 -17.97 20.53
N THR A 44 -19.54 -16.95 21.36
CA THR A 44 -20.85 -16.32 21.54
C THR A 44 -20.87 -15.03 20.73
N LEU A 45 -21.90 -14.88 19.89
CA LEU A 45 -22.11 -13.73 19.05
C LEU A 45 -22.86 -12.62 19.80
N GLU A 46 -22.85 -11.40 19.28
CA GLU A 46 -23.49 -10.24 19.90
C GLU A 46 -25.02 -10.41 20.10
N ASN A 47 -25.68 -11.20 19.24
CA ASN A 47 -27.10 -11.51 19.36
C ASN A 47 -27.41 -12.61 20.41
N GLY A 48 -26.40 -13.08 21.15
CA GLY A 48 -26.53 -14.11 22.17
C GLY A 48 -26.46 -15.55 21.66
N LEU A 49 -26.37 -15.78 20.34
CA LEU A 49 -26.17 -17.11 19.77
C LEU A 49 -24.78 -17.64 20.14
N THR A 50 -24.71 -18.79 20.77
CA THR A 50 -23.46 -19.49 21.05
C THR A 50 -23.27 -20.65 20.06
N ILE A 51 -22.15 -20.62 19.35
CA ILE A 51 -21.72 -21.65 18.39
C ILE A 51 -20.58 -22.42 19.04
N THR A 52 -20.65 -23.76 19.07
CA THR A 52 -19.54 -24.61 19.51
C THR A 52 -19.16 -25.55 18.37
N VAL A 53 -17.88 -25.52 17.97
CA VAL A 53 -17.31 -26.51 17.04
C VAL A 53 -16.52 -27.54 17.83
N ALA A 54 -16.68 -28.82 17.47
CA ALA A 54 -15.95 -29.89 18.14
C ALA A 54 -15.59 -31.01 17.16
N ALA A 55 -14.42 -31.64 17.37
CA ALA A 55 -14.04 -32.82 16.64
C ALA A 55 -14.86 -34.04 17.15
N VAL A 56 -15.34 -34.87 16.22
CA VAL A 56 -16.17 -36.06 16.55
C VAL A 56 -15.72 -37.31 15.80
N GLY A 57 -16.23 -38.47 16.21
CA GLY A 57 -15.87 -39.76 15.64
C GLY A 57 -14.46 -40.18 16.05
N LYS A 58 -13.63 -40.53 15.08
CA LYS A 58 -12.21 -40.84 15.31
C LYS A 58 -11.33 -39.59 15.38
N ALA A 59 -11.82 -38.43 14.96
CA ALA A 59 -11.14 -37.16 15.17
C ALA A 59 -11.26 -36.74 16.65
N ASN A 60 -10.19 -36.16 17.19
CA ASN A 60 -10.12 -35.66 18.55
C ASN A 60 -9.50 -34.27 18.66
N THR A 61 -9.09 -33.71 17.55
CA THR A 61 -8.43 -32.39 17.50
C THR A 61 -8.92 -31.60 16.32
N LEU A 62 -9.35 -30.37 16.59
CA LEU A 62 -9.57 -29.34 15.59
C LEU A 62 -8.26 -28.60 15.31
N ARG A 63 -8.02 -28.24 14.07
CA ARG A 63 -6.90 -27.38 13.66
C ARG A 63 -7.36 -26.43 12.57
N ALA A 64 -6.99 -25.18 12.70
CA ALA A 64 -7.07 -24.26 11.58
C ALA A 64 -6.21 -24.76 10.43
N GLN A 65 -6.76 -24.74 9.24
CA GLN A 65 -6.10 -25.15 8.00
C GLN A 65 -6.07 -23.98 7.04
N TRP A 66 -4.97 -23.87 6.35
CA TRP A 66 -4.70 -22.78 5.43
C TRP A 66 -4.22 -23.31 4.08
N HIS A 67 -4.82 -22.81 3.05
CA HIS A 67 -4.40 -23.06 1.67
C HIS A 67 -3.53 -21.89 1.23
N LYS A 68 -2.21 -22.08 1.35
CA LYS A 68 -1.20 -21.08 1.07
C LYS A 68 -1.57 -20.16 -0.09
N ASN A 69 -1.61 -18.84 0.15
CA ASN A 69 -1.80 -17.77 -0.83
C ASN A 69 -3.17 -17.66 -1.54
N THR A 70 -4.18 -18.44 -1.16
CA THR A 70 -5.56 -18.21 -1.61
C THR A 70 -6.30 -17.27 -0.66
N CYS A 71 -5.84 -17.10 0.57
CA CYS A 71 -6.45 -16.30 1.62
C CYS A 71 -5.98 -14.86 1.68
N THR A 72 -5.02 -14.44 0.89
CA THR A 72 -4.57 -13.04 0.94
C THR A 72 -5.56 -12.13 0.27
N ALA A 73 -6.05 -11.19 1.07
CA ALA A 73 -7.01 -10.18 0.70
C ALA A 73 -6.78 -9.61 -0.70
N GLY A 74 -7.85 -9.52 -1.47
CA GLY A 74 -7.93 -8.62 -2.60
C GLY A 74 -7.11 -8.97 -3.84
N ARG A 75 -6.31 -10.03 -3.84
CA ARG A 75 -5.40 -10.32 -4.97
C ARG A 75 -6.09 -10.55 -6.31
N ASN A 76 -7.39 -10.83 -6.35
CA ASN A 76 -8.10 -11.08 -7.60
C ASN A 76 -9.51 -10.45 -7.67
N GLY A 77 -9.91 -9.59 -6.72
CA GLY A 77 -11.25 -8.95 -6.74
C GLY A 77 -12.42 -9.93 -6.74
N GLN A 78 -12.22 -11.20 -6.33
CA GLN A 78 -13.26 -12.22 -6.37
C GLN A 78 -13.87 -12.41 -4.98
N THR A 79 -15.19 -12.36 -4.93
CA THR A 79 -15.99 -12.70 -3.74
C THR A 79 -15.82 -14.17 -3.39
N GLY A 80 -15.63 -14.50 -2.10
CA GLY A 80 -15.57 -15.85 -1.60
C GLY A 80 -14.20 -16.55 -1.66
N LEU A 81 -13.16 -15.90 -2.17
CA LEU A 81 -11.81 -16.47 -2.16
C LEU A 81 -11.23 -16.57 -0.75
N ARG A 82 -11.51 -15.62 0.11
CA ARG A 82 -11.07 -15.64 1.51
C ARG A 82 -11.77 -16.76 2.25
N LEU A 83 -13.07 -16.82 2.15
CA LEU A 83 -13.91 -17.86 2.78
C LEU A 83 -13.45 -19.28 2.43
N LEU A 84 -13.03 -19.53 1.20
CA LEU A 84 -12.60 -20.85 0.74
C LEU A 84 -11.10 -21.09 0.89
N GLY A 85 -10.36 -20.07 1.29
CA GLY A 85 -8.91 -20.12 1.38
C GLY A 85 -8.37 -20.76 2.63
N ASP A 86 -9.15 -20.80 3.69
CA ASP A 86 -8.83 -21.42 4.97
C ASP A 86 -10.05 -22.08 5.62
N GLY A 87 -9.94 -22.48 6.86
CA GLY A 87 -11.03 -23.14 7.56
C GLY A 87 -10.55 -23.94 8.77
N VAL A 88 -11.45 -24.66 9.40
CA VAL A 88 -11.16 -25.59 10.49
C VAL A 88 -11.35 -27.03 10.02
N ALA A 89 -10.38 -27.89 10.32
CA ALA A 89 -10.43 -29.31 9.98
C ALA A 89 -10.29 -30.20 11.22
N ALA A 90 -10.90 -31.37 11.17
CA ALA A 90 -10.85 -32.36 12.23
C ALA A 90 -9.78 -33.41 11.93
N PHE A 91 -8.89 -33.63 12.89
CA PHE A 91 -7.76 -34.57 12.82
C PHE A 91 -7.81 -35.63 13.89
N MET A 92 -7.26 -36.81 13.60
CA MET A 92 -6.91 -37.81 14.59
C MET A 92 -5.63 -37.40 15.36
N ALA A 93 -5.49 -37.78 16.64
CA ALA A 93 -4.37 -37.36 17.50
C ALA A 93 -2.98 -37.64 16.91
N ASP A 94 -2.85 -38.76 16.23
CA ASP A 94 -1.57 -39.30 15.73
C ASP A 94 -1.26 -38.83 14.30
N ALA A 95 -2.12 -37.98 13.69
CA ALA A 95 -1.85 -37.45 12.37
C ALA A 95 -0.68 -36.49 12.45
N SER A 96 0.47 -36.91 11.92
CA SER A 96 1.62 -36.01 11.73
C SER A 96 1.24 -34.84 10.82
N ASN A 97 1.72 -33.67 11.18
CA ASN A 97 1.47 -32.43 10.44
C ASN A 97 1.72 -32.63 8.94
N ASN A 98 0.74 -32.21 8.12
CA ASN A 98 0.87 -31.92 6.70
C ASN A 98 1.07 -33.06 5.68
N THR A 99 0.99 -34.32 6.03
CA THR A 99 0.96 -35.37 5.00
C THR A 99 -0.41 -36.06 5.04
N PRO A 100 -1.30 -35.85 4.05
CA PRO A 100 -2.48 -36.67 3.91
C PRO A 100 -2.03 -38.08 3.65
N ASN A 101 -2.14 -38.97 4.65
CA ASN A 101 -1.97 -40.39 4.44
C ASN A 101 -3.27 -40.92 3.90
N LEU A 102 -3.22 -41.68 2.81
CA LEU A 102 -4.38 -42.41 2.33
C LEU A 102 -5.01 -43.17 3.51
N THR A 103 -6.26 -42.89 3.83
CA THR A 103 -6.94 -43.40 5.00
C THR A 103 -8.36 -43.86 4.66
N ASP A 104 -8.85 -44.86 5.41
CA ASP A 104 -10.21 -45.36 5.36
C ASP A 104 -10.98 -45.08 6.68
N THR A 105 -10.45 -44.24 7.53
CA THR A 105 -11.02 -43.92 8.83
C THR A 105 -11.81 -42.62 8.79
N PRO A 106 -13.14 -42.68 9.04
CA PRO A 106 -13.97 -41.45 9.02
C PRO A 106 -13.60 -40.50 10.15
N THR A 107 -13.66 -39.22 9.87
CA THR A 107 -13.57 -38.12 10.86
C THR A 107 -14.84 -37.29 10.81
N GLY A 108 -15.01 -36.35 11.73
CA GLY A 108 -16.16 -35.46 11.73
C GLY A 108 -15.96 -34.20 12.55
N ILE A 109 -16.80 -33.21 12.24
CA ILE A 109 -16.97 -31.99 13.03
C ILE A 109 -18.43 -31.85 13.40
N SER A 110 -18.72 -31.57 14.68
CA SER A 110 -20.04 -31.10 15.10
C SER A 110 -20.05 -29.61 15.33
N VAL A 111 -21.17 -28.99 14.89
CA VAL A 111 -21.50 -27.57 15.14
C VAL A 111 -22.73 -27.55 16.04
N LYS A 112 -22.60 -27.02 17.25
CA LYS A 112 -23.71 -26.87 18.19
C LYS A 112 -24.16 -25.42 18.21
N LEU A 113 -25.46 -25.18 18.04
CA LEU A 113 -26.10 -23.87 18.09
C LEU A 113 -26.99 -23.80 19.34
N LYS A 114 -26.77 -22.83 20.19
CA LYS A 114 -27.56 -22.59 21.40
C LYS A 114 -27.97 -21.12 21.49
N GLY A 115 -29.25 -20.86 21.74
CA GLY A 115 -29.81 -19.52 21.82
C GLY A 115 -30.53 -19.08 20.54
N LEU A 116 -30.82 -20.02 19.62
CA LEU A 116 -31.76 -19.77 18.51
C LEU A 116 -33.15 -19.52 19.04
N LYS A 117 -33.90 -18.64 18.40
CA LYS A 117 -35.30 -18.37 18.74
C LYS A 117 -36.20 -19.51 18.21
N PRO A 118 -37.40 -19.75 18.79
CA PRO A 118 -38.34 -20.66 18.18
C PRO A 118 -38.70 -20.28 16.75
N GLY A 119 -38.75 -21.27 15.84
CA GLY A 119 -39.08 -21.09 14.42
C GLY A 119 -38.27 -21.98 13.51
N LEU A 120 -38.47 -21.83 12.23
CA LEU A 120 -37.70 -22.50 11.18
C LEU A 120 -36.35 -21.78 11.00
N HIS A 121 -35.29 -22.55 11.02
CA HIS A 121 -33.91 -22.12 10.82
C HIS A 121 -33.23 -22.91 9.70
N SER A 122 -32.14 -22.37 9.19
CA SER A 122 -31.30 -23.05 8.21
C SER A 122 -29.81 -22.94 8.63
N LEU A 123 -29.06 -23.95 8.25
CA LEU A 123 -27.59 -23.94 8.33
C LEU A 123 -27.00 -24.43 7.01
N ALA A 124 -26.19 -23.58 6.41
CA ALA A 124 -25.35 -23.96 5.29
C ALA A 124 -23.87 -23.96 5.72
N ALA A 125 -23.09 -24.84 5.12
CA ALA A 125 -21.64 -24.88 5.34
C ALA A 125 -20.90 -25.14 4.03
N TYR A 126 -19.69 -24.56 3.94
CA TYR A 126 -18.80 -24.76 2.80
C TYR A 126 -17.72 -25.78 3.17
N HIS A 127 -17.42 -26.67 2.21
CA HIS A 127 -16.49 -27.77 2.38
C HIS A 127 -15.51 -27.82 1.20
N VAL A 128 -14.39 -27.14 1.33
CA VAL A 128 -13.28 -27.20 0.38
C VAL A 128 -12.03 -27.65 1.12
N TYR A 129 -11.42 -28.71 0.62
CA TYR A 129 -10.11 -29.15 1.08
C TYR A 129 -9.11 -28.99 -0.05
N LYS A 130 -8.04 -28.28 0.17
CA LYS A 130 -6.99 -28.05 -0.82
C LYS A 130 -5.81 -28.98 -0.54
N ASP A 131 -5.69 -30.04 -1.31
CA ASP A 131 -4.59 -30.96 -1.21
C ASP A 131 -3.61 -30.80 -2.40
N PRO A 132 -2.30 -30.69 -2.16
CA PRO A 132 -1.28 -30.67 -3.21
C PRO A 132 -1.22 -31.98 -4.00
N LYS A 133 -1.78 -33.06 -3.48
CA LYS A 133 -1.83 -34.36 -4.15
C LYS A 133 -3.26 -34.61 -4.63
N SER A 134 -3.45 -34.78 -5.92
CA SER A 134 -4.76 -35.19 -6.45
C SER A 134 -5.09 -36.60 -5.98
N GLY A 135 -6.26 -36.78 -5.39
CA GLY A 135 -6.75 -38.06 -4.93
C GLY A 135 -8.27 -38.06 -4.79
N GLU A 136 -8.85 -39.25 -4.61
CA GLU A 136 -10.28 -39.39 -4.39
C GLU A 136 -10.66 -38.88 -2.99
N MET A 137 -11.75 -38.11 -2.94
CA MET A 137 -12.34 -37.56 -1.73
C MET A 137 -13.56 -38.40 -1.33
N PRO A 138 -13.82 -38.57 -0.01
CA PRO A 138 -15.04 -39.22 0.47
C PRO A 138 -16.25 -38.31 0.26
N THR A 139 -17.45 -38.82 0.37
CA THR A 139 -18.66 -38.02 0.56
C THR A 139 -18.80 -37.57 2.00
N ILE A 140 -19.64 -36.57 2.24
CA ILE A 140 -19.98 -36.09 3.59
C ILE A 140 -21.41 -36.44 3.89
N LYS A 141 -21.66 -36.94 5.09
CA LYS A 141 -22.97 -37.06 5.71
C LYS A 141 -23.18 -35.93 6.69
N VAL A 142 -24.37 -35.34 6.68
CA VAL A 142 -24.82 -34.31 7.61
C VAL A 142 -25.99 -34.84 8.40
N ASP A 143 -25.88 -34.87 9.71
CA ASP A 143 -26.95 -35.24 10.63
C ASP A 143 -27.31 -34.03 11.51
N VAL A 144 -28.62 -33.76 11.69
CA VAL A 144 -29.12 -32.70 12.56
C VAL A 144 -29.89 -33.29 13.72
N MET A 145 -29.46 -32.96 14.93
CA MET A 145 -30.13 -33.31 16.17
C MET A 145 -30.62 -32.06 16.88
N ARG A 146 -31.89 -32.12 17.36
CA ARG A 146 -32.44 -31.18 18.33
C ARG A 146 -32.41 -31.84 19.68
N ASP A 147 -31.57 -31.41 20.57
CA ASP A 147 -31.17 -32.08 21.80
C ASP A 147 -30.70 -33.54 21.55
N GLN A 148 -31.56 -34.52 21.67
CA GLN A 148 -31.26 -35.93 21.41
C GLN A 148 -32.11 -36.55 20.28
N GLU A 149 -32.93 -35.77 19.63
CA GLU A 149 -33.78 -36.18 18.53
C GLU A 149 -33.16 -35.86 17.17
N THR A 150 -33.07 -36.83 16.27
CA THR A 150 -32.66 -36.59 14.89
C THR A 150 -33.84 -35.94 14.12
N VAL A 151 -33.62 -34.72 13.67
CA VAL A 151 -34.68 -33.92 12.99
C VAL A 151 -34.46 -33.75 11.49
N ALA A 152 -33.22 -33.95 11.02
CA ALA A 152 -32.88 -33.89 9.58
C ALA A 152 -31.54 -34.62 9.30
N ALA A 153 -31.41 -35.07 8.04
CA ALA A 153 -30.17 -35.68 7.56
C ALA A 153 -29.97 -35.47 6.06
N GLN A 154 -28.70 -35.38 5.64
CA GLN A 154 -28.31 -35.35 4.23
C GLN A 154 -27.13 -36.26 4.02
N THR A 155 -27.15 -37.12 2.98
CA THR A 155 -26.11 -38.14 2.73
C THR A 155 -25.58 -38.01 1.30
N GLY A 156 -24.38 -38.54 1.05
CA GLY A 156 -23.83 -38.64 -0.29
C GLY A 156 -23.40 -37.29 -0.89
N MET A 157 -23.18 -36.27 -0.07
CA MET A 157 -22.74 -34.97 -0.55
C MET A 157 -21.27 -35.03 -1.00
N ALA A 158 -20.98 -34.62 -2.23
CA ALA A 158 -19.62 -34.59 -2.76
C ALA A 158 -18.75 -33.62 -1.95
N TYR A 159 -17.58 -34.08 -1.55
CA TYR A 159 -16.59 -33.24 -0.86
C TYR A 159 -15.63 -32.66 -1.90
N ALA A 160 -15.56 -31.35 -2.01
CA ALA A 160 -14.73 -30.70 -3.00
C ALA A 160 -13.24 -30.77 -2.63
N ASN A 161 -12.44 -31.35 -3.53
CA ASN A 161 -11.00 -31.27 -3.48
C ASN A 161 -10.52 -30.35 -4.59
N VAL A 162 -10.04 -29.18 -4.21
CA VAL A 162 -9.48 -28.20 -5.15
C VAL A 162 -7.98 -28.41 -5.25
N LYS A 163 -7.45 -28.54 -6.46
CA LYS A 163 -6.00 -28.72 -6.69
C LYS A 163 -5.24 -27.54 -6.09
N ALA A 164 -4.07 -27.85 -5.51
CA ALA A 164 -3.20 -26.82 -4.93
C ALA A 164 -2.78 -25.70 -5.90
N THR A 165 -2.81 -25.98 -7.20
CA THR A 165 -2.51 -25.04 -8.28
C THR A 165 -3.70 -24.15 -8.69
N ALA A 166 -4.91 -24.38 -8.15
CA ALA A 166 -6.05 -23.55 -8.50
C ALA A 166 -5.86 -22.14 -7.92
N SER A 167 -5.62 -21.18 -8.79
CA SER A 167 -5.51 -19.76 -8.44
C SER A 167 -6.88 -19.04 -8.38
N ASP A 168 -7.93 -19.66 -8.91
CA ASP A 168 -9.22 -19.07 -9.21
C ASP A 168 -10.34 -19.83 -8.52
N LEU A 169 -10.22 -20.01 -7.18
CA LEU A 169 -11.30 -20.58 -6.39
C LEU A 169 -12.54 -19.70 -6.49
N LYS A 170 -13.66 -20.30 -6.89
CA LYS A 170 -14.98 -19.69 -6.92
C LYS A 170 -15.86 -20.34 -5.85
N MET A 171 -16.90 -19.64 -5.40
CA MET A 171 -17.87 -20.22 -4.47
C MET A 171 -18.50 -21.50 -5.03
N SER A 172 -18.70 -21.57 -6.35
CA SER A 172 -19.18 -22.76 -7.06
C SER A 172 -18.25 -23.97 -7.02
N ASP A 173 -16.98 -23.79 -6.67
CA ASP A 173 -16.02 -24.89 -6.54
C ASP A 173 -16.13 -25.61 -5.17
N ALA A 174 -16.85 -25.01 -4.22
CA ALA A 174 -17.08 -25.59 -2.92
C ALA A 174 -18.15 -26.67 -2.95
N ALA A 175 -17.92 -27.75 -2.22
CA ALA A 175 -19.06 -28.55 -1.77
C ALA A 175 -19.85 -27.72 -0.76
N PHE A 176 -21.17 -27.80 -0.86
CA PHE A 176 -22.05 -26.97 -0.07
C PHE A 176 -23.14 -27.83 0.55
N SER A 177 -23.26 -27.77 1.87
CA SER A 177 -24.36 -28.42 2.59
C SER A 177 -25.41 -27.39 2.99
N TYR A 178 -26.66 -27.73 2.83
CA TYR A 178 -27.80 -26.93 3.25
C TYR A 178 -28.85 -27.78 3.92
N ILE A 179 -29.24 -27.38 5.12
CA ILE A 179 -30.21 -28.14 5.90
C ILE A 179 -31.15 -27.17 6.65
N GLU A 180 -32.42 -27.50 6.69
CA GLU A 180 -33.44 -26.79 7.45
C GLU A 180 -33.87 -27.62 8.67
N PHE A 181 -34.13 -26.92 9.78
CA PHE A 181 -34.60 -27.52 11.02
C PHE A 181 -35.44 -26.54 11.82
N GLU A 182 -36.33 -27.07 12.63
CA GLU A 182 -37.20 -26.28 13.50
C GLU A 182 -36.68 -26.25 14.93
N VAL A 183 -36.65 -25.07 15.53
CA VAL A 183 -36.42 -24.86 16.97
C VAL A 183 -37.74 -24.56 17.63
N LEU A 184 -38.09 -25.35 18.67
CA LEU A 184 -39.39 -25.19 19.37
C LEU A 184 -39.25 -24.26 20.58
N GLU A 185 -38.10 -24.28 21.27
CA GLU A 185 -37.81 -23.45 22.44
C GLU A 185 -36.41 -22.90 22.39
N THR A 186 -36.17 -21.69 22.86
CA THR A 186 -34.83 -21.04 22.87
C THR A 186 -33.79 -21.81 23.72
N THR A 187 -34.22 -22.63 24.64
CA THR A 187 -33.35 -23.48 25.49
C THR A 187 -32.76 -24.67 24.76
N GLN A 188 -33.33 -25.07 23.63
CA GLN A 188 -32.88 -26.22 22.86
C GLN A 188 -31.51 -26.00 22.22
N THR A 189 -30.79 -27.10 22.08
CA THR A 189 -29.51 -27.14 21.37
C THR A 189 -29.66 -27.89 20.05
N ILE A 190 -29.33 -27.24 18.97
CA ILE A 190 -29.23 -27.90 17.67
C ILE A 190 -27.77 -28.33 17.49
N THR A 191 -27.58 -29.61 17.15
CA THR A 191 -26.27 -30.16 16.82
C THR A 191 -26.27 -30.64 15.37
N VAL A 192 -25.47 -30.03 14.56
CA VAL A 192 -25.24 -30.42 13.15
C VAL A 192 -23.87 -31.12 13.11
N THR A 193 -23.86 -32.36 12.65
CA THR A 193 -22.64 -33.19 12.59
C THR A 193 -22.32 -33.51 11.14
N TYR A 194 -21.16 -33.15 10.72
CA TYR A 194 -20.57 -33.42 9.40
C TYR A 194 -19.59 -34.58 9.57
N THR A 195 -19.82 -35.69 8.87
CA THR A 195 -18.98 -36.91 8.97
C THR A 195 -18.62 -37.39 7.57
N THR A 196 -17.36 -37.76 7.33
CA THR A 196 -16.96 -38.38 6.06
C THR A 196 -17.53 -39.82 5.99
N GLU A 197 -18.12 -40.14 4.85
CA GLU A 197 -18.58 -41.49 4.51
C GLU A 197 -17.48 -42.22 3.76
N VAL A 198 -16.96 -43.28 4.33
CA VAL A 198 -15.87 -44.08 3.77
C VAL A 198 -16.33 -45.47 3.46
N GLU A 199 -15.96 -46.00 2.28
CA GLU A 199 -16.19 -47.37 1.89
C GLU A 199 -15.12 -48.27 2.49
N THR A 200 -15.53 -49.44 3.03
CA THR A 200 -14.62 -50.39 3.63
C THR A 200 -13.53 -50.84 2.65
N GLY A 201 -12.28 -50.68 3.03
CA GLY A 201 -11.09 -51.08 2.24
C GLY A 201 -10.70 -50.07 1.15
N LYS A 202 -11.47 -49.02 0.93
CA LYS A 202 -11.12 -47.94 0.00
C LYS A 202 -10.24 -46.90 0.74
N LYS A 203 -9.18 -46.47 0.09
CA LYS A 203 -8.28 -45.45 0.62
C LYS A 203 -8.53 -44.10 -0.04
N TYR A 204 -8.83 -43.11 0.77
CA TYR A 204 -9.06 -41.73 0.33
C TYR A 204 -7.83 -40.88 0.59
N GLN A 205 -7.66 -39.83 -0.20
CA GLN A 205 -6.57 -38.86 -0.05
C GLN A 205 -6.57 -38.22 1.34
N THR A 206 -7.75 -37.89 1.84
CA THR A 206 -7.98 -37.48 3.21
C THR A 206 -9.41 -37.88 3.62
N THR A 207 -9.61 -38.14 4.90
CA THR A 207 -10.94 -38.28 5.50
C THR A 207 -11.21 -37.15 6.52
N ASN A 208 -10.38 -36.10 6.52
CA ASN A 208 -10.59 -34.97 7.39
C ASN A 208 -11.76 -34.14 6.87
N VAL A 209 -12.79 -33.98 7.70
CA VAL A 209 -13.83 -32.99 7.44
C VAL A 209 -13.25 -31.62 7.65
N MET A 210 -13.54 -30.70 6.71
CA MET A 210 -13.20 -29.29 6.80
C MET A 210 -14.44 -28.43 6.66
N LEU A 211 -14.54 -27.39 7.48
CA LEU A 211 -15.50 -26.31 7.38
C LEU A 211 -14.75 -25.02 7.07
N ASN A 212 -15.07 -24.38 5.95
CA ASN A 212 -14.53 -23.07 5.58
C ASN A 212 -15.38 -21.95 6.18
N GLY A 213 -16.71 -22.11 6.19
CA GLY A 213 -17.62 -21.16 6.78
C GLY A 213 -19.02 -21.71 7.01
N LEU A 214 -19.81 -20.97 7.77
CA LEU A 214 -21.20 -21.26 8.07
C LEU A 214 -22.09 -20.08 7.70
N LEU A 215 -23.26 -20.39 7.16
CA LEU A 215 -24.37 -19.44 6.95
C LEU A 215 -25.54 -19.88 7.81
N ILE A 216 -25.90 -19.11 8.81
CA ILE A 216 -27.05 -19.39 9.68
C ILE A 216 -28.21 -18.50 9.23
N ASP A 217 -29.38 -19.11 8.98
CA ASP A 217 -30.61 -18.47 8.50
C ASP A 217 -30.40 -17.76 7.13
N ARG A 218 -29.54 -18.35 6.28
CA ARG A 218 -29.35 -17.96 4.87
C ARG A 218 -29.67 -19.10 3.93
N SER A 219 -30.47 -18.81 2.91
CA SER A 219 -30.84 -19.75 1.86
C SER A 219 -29.83 -19.77 0.70
N PRO A 220 -29.48 -20.94 0.13
CA PRO A 220 -28.68 -21.02 -1.10
C PRO A 220 -29.49 -20.62 -2.37
N LEU A 221 -30.69 -20.09 -2.22
CA LEU A 221 -31.61 -19.69 -3.28
C LEU A 221 -31.26 -18.31 -3.90
N THR A 222 -30.08 -17.78 -3.63
CA THR A 222 -29.63 -16.44 -4.05
C THR A 222 -28.51 -16.50 -5.09
N ALA A 223 -28.46 -15.50 -5.95
CA ALA A 223 -27.37 -15.32 -6.91
C ALA A 223 -25.99 -15.27 -6.23
N MET A 224 -24.95 -15.75 -6.94
CA MET A 224 -23.57 -15.86 -6.45
C MET A 224 -22.57 -15.31 -7.48
N ASP A 225 -21.30 -15.28 -7.12
CA ASP A 225 -20.16 -14.91 -7.98
C ASP A 225 -20.39 -13.61 -8.74
N PRO A 226 -20.64 -12.48 -8.03
CA PRO A 226 -20.88 -11.21 -8.69
C PRO A 226 -19.66 -10.75 -9.49
N LYS A 227 -19.90 -10.16 -10.66
CA LYS A 227 -18.92 -9.41 -11.43
C LYS A 227 -19.50 -8.01 -11.70
N PRO A 228 -18.87 -6.95 -11.20
CA PRO A 228 -17.62 -6.93 -10.45
C PRO A 228 -17.76 -7.66 -9.11
N GLY A 229 -16.62 -8.10 -8.56
CA GLY A 229 -16.56 -8.72 -7.25
C GLY A 229 -17.10 -7.79 -6.17
N HIS A 230 -17.62 -8.36 -5.08
CA HIS A 230 -18.06 -7.55 -3.94
C HIS A 230 -16.89 -6.76 -3.38
N ARG A 231 -17.05 -5.43 -3.25
CA ARG A 231 -16.00 -4.46 -2.85
C ARG A 231 -14.82 -4.37 -3.83
N ASP A 232 -15.07 -4.61 -5.11
CA ASP A 232 -14.11 -4.26 -6.15
C ASP A 232 -14.09 -2.74 -6.31
N TYR A 233 -13.06 -2.09 -5.76
CA TYR A 233 -12.87 -0.63 -5.83
C TYR A 233 -11.87 -0.20 -6.92
N HIS A 234 -11.45 -1.15 -7.77
CA HIS A 234 -10.56 -0.94 -8.89
C HIS A 234 -11.20 -1.32 -10.24
N LEU A 235 -12.51 -1.25 -10.29
CA LEU A 235 -13.25 -1.65 -11.47
C LEU A 235 -12.88 -0.81 -12.68
N ASP A 236 -12.42 -1.45 -13.74
CA ASP A 236 -12.17 -0.81 -15.03
C ASP A 236 -13.50 -0.47 -15.70
N ALA A 237 -13.96 0.75 -15.48
CA ALA A 237 -15.16 1.34 -16.07
C ALA A 237 -14.87 2.79 -16.51
N ASP A 238 -13.67 3.03 -17.08
CA ASP A 238 -13.19 4.35 -17.49
C ASP A 238 -14.06 4.99 -18.57
N ASP A 239 -14.84 4.19 -19.32
CA ASP A 239 -15.84 4.65 -20.28
C ASP A 239 -17.21 4.97 -19.66
N GLY A 240 -17.33 4.88 -18.32
CA GLY A 240 -18.57 5.09 -17.58
C GLY A 240 -19.58 3.96 -17.72
N SER A 241 -19.18 2.79 -18.18
CA SER A 241 -20.07 1.63 -18.34
C SER A 241 -19.47 0.33 -17.83
N TYR A 242 -20.32 -0.61 -17.41
CA TYR A 242 -19.89 -1.96 -17.05
C TYR A 242 -21.02 -2.96 -17.17
N THR A 243 -20.71 -4.21 -17.56
CA THR A 243 -21.68 -5.31 -17.60
C THR A 243 -21.61 -6.10 -16.30
N LEU A 244 -22.60 -5.89 -15.42
CA LEU A 244 -22.81 -6.71 -14.23
C LEU A 244 -23.14 -8.15 -14.65
N GLN A 245 -22.55 -9.13 -13.97
CA GLN A 245 -22.78 -10.56 -14.20
C GLN A 245 -22.89 -11.28 -12.86
N TRP A 246 -23.61 -12.37 -12.82
CA TRP A 246 -23.74 -13.23 -11.64
C TRP A 246 -23.98 -14.68 -12.03
N THR A 247 -23.71 -15.59 -11.10
CA THR A 247 -24.08 -16.99 -11.22
C THR A 247 -25.49 -17.17 -10.65
N PRO A 248 -26.46 -17.63 -11.44
CA PRO A 248 -27.82 -17.88 -10.98
C PRO A 248 -27.93 -18.88 -9.83
N ALA A 249 -28.87 -18.68 -8.92
CA ALA A 249 -29.26 -19.73 -7.99
C ALA A 249 -29.81 -20.96 -8.74
N ALA A 250 -29.64 -22.16 -8.17
CA ALA A 250 -30.09 -23.39 -8.81
C ALA A 250 -31.61 -23.45 -9.10
N VAL A 251 -32.41 -22.72 -8.32
CA VAL A 251 -33.86 -22.65 -8.48
C VAL A 251 -34.35 -21.53 -9.39
N ALA A 252 -33.41 -20.65 -9.84
CA ALA A 252 -33.80 -19.44 -10.58
C ALA A 252 -34.24 -19.75 -11.99
N VAL A 253 -35.41 -19.25 -12.37
CA VAL A 253 -35.92 -19.21 -13.76
C VAL A 253 -35.93 -17.79 -14.32
N LYS A 254 -35.72 -16.79 -13.45
CA LYS A 254 -35.70 -15.37 -13.79
C LYS A 254 -34.97 -14.57 -12.74
N HIS A 255 -34.35 -13.46 -13.14
CA HIS A 255 -33.58 -12.55 -12.31
C HIS A 255 -34.20 -11.17 -12.26
N LYS A 256 -34.07 -10.49 -11.13
CA LYS A 256 -34.48 -9.12 -10.91
C LYS A 256 -33.32 -8.32 -10.31
N LEU A 257 -32.87 -7.26 -10.98
CA LEU A 257 -31.72 -6.47 -10.57
C LEU A 257 -32.13 -5.12 -9.99
N VAL A 258 -31.55 -4.78 -8.84
CA VAL A 258 -31.57 -3.44 -8.24
C VAL A 258 -30.18 -2.89 -8.26
N VAL A 259 -29.99 -1.62 -8.64
CA VAL A 259 -28.72 -0.87 -8.55
C VAL A 259 -28.99 0.51 -7.98
N GLY A 260 -28.09 1.03 -7.18
CA GLY A 260 -28.18 2.37 -6.60
C GLY A 260 -26.86 2.79 -5.94
N THR A 261 -26.83 3.99 -5.40
CA THR A 261 -25.64 4.56 -4.71
C THR A 261 -25.71 4.49 -3.19
N GLU A 262 -26.86 4.05 -2.64
CA GLU A 262 -27.08 3.92 -1.20
C GLU A 262 -27.40 2.48 -0.84
N GLN A 263 -26.58 1.86 0.03
CA GLN A 263 -26.71 0.46 0.43
C GLN A 263 -28.08 0.14 1.02
N GLU A 264 -28.56 0.98 1.92
CA GLU A 264 -29.86 0.75 2.60
C GLU A 264 -31.03 0.82 1.63
N THR A 265 -30.98 1.77 0.69
CA THR A 265 -31.97 1.90 -0.38
C THR A 265 -31.98 0.66 -1.26
N VAL A 266 -30.84 0.21 -1.75
CA VAL A 266 -30.72 -1.02 -2.56
C VAL A 266 -31.18 -2.24 -1.76
N SER A 267 -30.83 -2.30 -0.49
CA SER A 267 -31.26 -3.39 0.40
C SER A 267 -32.78 -3.50 0.53
N ARG A 268 -33.55 -2.40 0.45
CA ARG A 268 -35.00 -2.37 0.66
C ARG A 268 -35.80 -2.24 -0.62
N SER A 269 -35.20 -1.72 -1.69
CA SER A 269 -35.90 -1.41 -2.95
C SER A 269 -36.51 -2.62 -3.60
N THR A 270 -37.68 -2.41 -4.24
CA THR A 270 -38.32 -3.29 -5.20
C THR A 270 -38.38 -2.67 -6.59
N ASP A 271 -37.72 -1.54 -6.81
CA ASP A 271 -37.59 -0.91 -8.12
C ASP A 271 -36.47 -1.59 -8.90
N TYR A 272 -36.88 -2.55 -9.72
CA TYR A 272 -35.96 -3.33 -10.53
C TYR A 272 -35.63 -2.62 -11.84
N ILE A 273 -34.34 -2.37 -12.09
CA ILE A 273 -33.88 -1.82 -13.36
C ILE A 273 -33.78 -2.86 -14.47
N TYR A 274 -33.77 -4.14 -14.10
CA TYR A 274 -33.82 -5.28 -15.02
C TYR A 274 -34.65 -6.40 -14.46
N GLU A 275 -35.38 -7.05 -15.35
CA GLU A 275 -36.14 -8.29 -15.10
C GLU A 275 -36.03 -9.19 -16.34
N GLY A 276 -35.40 -10.35 -16.22
CA GLY A 276 -35.15 -11.24 -17.37
C GLY A 276 -34.53 -12.57 -16.99
N THR A 277 -34.18 -13.34 -18.01
CA THR A 277 -33.53 -14.66 -17.85
C THR A 277 -32.03 -14.64 -18.10
N ASN A 278 -31.49 -13.52 -18.58
CA ASN A 278 -30.06 -13.38 -18.78
C ASN A 278 -29.37 -13.00 -17.45
N PRO A 279 -28.36 -13.75 -16.97
CA PRO A 279 -27.67 -13.41 -15.74
C PRO A 279 -26.57 -12.32 -15.94
N ALA A 280 -26.90 -11.32 -16.77
CA ALA A 280 -26.05 -10.18 -17.05
C ALA A 280 -26.86 -8.94 -17.43
N TYR A 281 -26.36 -7.75 -17.06
CA TYR A 281 -26.97 -6.48 -17.42
C TYR A 281 -25.94 -5.37 -17.50
N THR A 282 -25.94 -4.56 -18.58
CA THR A 282 -25.01 -3.44 -18.72
C THR A 282 -25.60 -2.19 -18.10
N ILE A 283 -24.85 -1.57 -17.19
CA ILE A 283 -25.13 -0.28 -16.59
C ILE A 283 -24.25 0.80 -17.20
N THR A 284 -24.72 2.03 -17.23
CA THR A 284 -24.03 3.21 -17.79
C THR A 284 -24.13 4.39 -16.85
N GLY A 285 -23.34 5.45 -17.08
CA GLY A 285 -23.32 6.63 -16.22
C GLY A 285 -22.58 6.39 -14.89
N LEU A 286 -21.64 5.46 -14.89
CA LEU A 286 -20.77 5.22 -13.75
C LEU A 286 -19.77 6.36 -13.56
N SER A 287 -19.54 6.74 -12.30
CA SER A 287 -18.55 7.75 -11.90
C SER A 287 -17.62 7.14 -10.86
N SER A 288 -16.33 7.44 -10.95
CA SER A 288 -15.32 7.04 -9.98
C SER A 288 -15.47 7.74 -8.61
N SER A 289 -16.22 8.84 -8.53
CA SER A 289 -16.52 9.54 -7.28
C SER A 289 -17.57 8.83 -6.42
N ARG A 290 -18.23 7.78 -6.94
CA ARG A 290 -19.38 7.14 -6.28
C ARG A 290 -19.17 5.66 -6.02
N TYR A 291 -19.70 5.21 -4.86
CA TYR A 291 -19.92 3.80 -4.60
C TYR A 291 -21.24 3.36 -5.21
N TYR A 292 -21.25 2.15 -5.75
CA TYR A 292 -22.44 1.51 -6.29
C TYR A 292 -22.75 0.26 -5.51
N PHE A 293 -24.02 0.09 -5.20
CA PHE A 293 -24.57 -1.10 -4.54
C PHE A 293 -25.54 -1.77 -5.48
N TRP A 294 -25.55 -3.07 -5.48
CA TRP A 294 -26.44 -3.82 -6.34
C TRP A 294 -26.83 -5.15 -5.72
N ARG A 295 -28.00 -5.64 -6.11
CA ARG A 295 -28.58 -6.87 -5.61
C ARG A 295 -29.34 -7.56 -6.72
N VAL A 296 -29.22 -8.89 -6.78
CA VAL A 296 -30.02 -9.74 -7.67
C VAL A 296 -30.99 -10.56 -6.84
N ASP A 297 -32.27 -10.38 -7.08
CA ASP A 297 -33.33 -11.19 -6.50
C ASP A 297 -33.69 -12.28 -7.51
N GLU A 298 -33.66 -13.54 -7.10
CA GLU A 298 -33.94 -14.69 -7.93
C GLU A 298 -35.41 -15.06 -7.86
N VAL A 299 -35.99 -15.45 -8.99
CA VAL A 299 -37.38 -15.90 -9.07
C VAL A 299 -37.37 -17.38 -9.42
N ASP A 300 -38.04 -18.21 -8.60
CA ASP A 300 -38.17 -19.65 -8.84
C ASP A 300 -39.32 -19.99 -9.79
N ALA A 301 -39.51 -21.27 -10.14
CA ALA A 301 -40.55 -21.74 -11.02
C ALA A 301 -41.97 -21.50 -10.48
N ASP A 302 -42.13 -21.36 -9.18
CA ASP A 302 -43.41 -21.05 -8.53
C ASP A 302 -43.67 -19.53 -8.47
N GLY A 303 -42.77 -18.71 -8.98
CA GLY A 303 -42.84 -17.24 -8.95
C GLY A 303 -42.50 -16.60 -7.64
N ARG A 304 -41.89 -17.34 -6.70
CA ARG A 304 -41.38 -16.77 -5.44
C ARG A 304 -40.12 -16.00 -5.68
N ILE A 305 -40.00 -14.87 -5.00
CA ILE A 305 -38.80 -14.02 -5.07
C ILE A 305 -37.91 -14.34 -3.89
N HIS A 306 -36.69 -14.79 -4.17
CA HIS A 306 -35.61 -15.02 -3.22
C HIS A 306 -34.65 -13.82 -3.24
N LYS A 307 -34.75 -12.99 -2.22
CA LYS A 307 -33.98 -11.76 -2.11
C LYS A 307 -32.52 -12.04 -1.97
N GLY A 308 -31.70 -11.42 -2.82
CA GLY A 308 -30.27 -11.59 -2.86
C GLY A 308 -29.49 -10.78 -1.83
N GLN A 309 -28.20 -11.00 -1.83
CA GLN A 309 -27.23 -10.23 -1.06
C GLN A 309 -26.93 -8.90 -1.78
N VAL A 310 -26.70 -7.84 -1.01
CA VAL A 310 -26.25 -6.58 -1.58
C VAL A 310 -24.74 -6.62 -1.76
N TRP A 311 -24.30 -6.44 -2.98
CA TRP A 311 -22.89 -6.28 -3.34
C TRP A 311 -22.58 -4.82 -3.60
N SER A 312 -21.29 -4.47 -3.53
CA SER A 312 -20.81 -3.13 -3.83
C SER A 312 -19.58 -3.14 -4.72
N PHE A 313 -19.40 -2.07 -5.47
CA PHE A 313 -18.19 -1.81 -6.24
C PHE A 313 -17.99 -0.29 -6.39
N ARG A 314 -16.83 0.09 -6.91
CA ARG A 314 -16.54 1.46 -7.31
C ARG A 314 -15.66 1.44 -8.57
N PRO A 315 -15.93 2.26 -9.58
CA PRO A 315 -15.00 2.47 -10.67
C PRO A 315 -13.65 2.98 -10.17
N ARG A 316 -12.57 2.52 -10.79
CA ARG A 316 -11.23 2.94 -10.44
C ARG A 316 -11.05 4.44 -10.66
N GLN A 317 -10.20 5.07 -9.87
CA GLN A 317 -9.74 6.43 -10.02
C GLN A 317 -8.23 6.46 -9.80
N LEU A 318 -7.52 7.36 -10.47
CA LEU A 318 -6.13 7.60 -10.15
C LEU A 318 -5.97 7.96 -8.67
N ALA A 319 -4.87 7.54 -8.07
CA ALA A 319 -4.57 7.86 -6.67
C ALA A 319 -4.45 9.38 -6.43
N PHE A 320 -3.90 10.08 -7.42
CA PHE A 320 -3.79 11.55 -7.50
C PHE A 320 -3.41 11.92 -8.96
N PRO A 321 -3.57 13.16 -9.40
CA PRO A 321 -3.07 13.61 -10.69
C PRO A 321 -1.56 13.35 -10.83
N GLY A 322 -1.14 12.62 -11.86
CA GLY A 322 0.26 12.21 -12.06
C GLY A 322 0.66 10.88 -11.41
N ALA A 323 -0.28 10.14 -10.82
CA ALA A 323 -0.03 8.77 -10.41
C ALA A 323 0.16 7.87 -11.64
N GLU A 324 1.28 7.15 -11.71
CA GLU A 324 1.67 6.31 -12.82
C GLU A 324 1.94 4.86 -12.38
N GLY A 325 2.15 3.97 -13.35
CA GLY A 325 2.51 2.58 -13.09
C GLY A 325 1.37 1.70 -12.58
N TYR A 326 1.71 0.57 -12.01
CA TYR A 326 0.74 -0.44 -11.59
C TYR A 326 -0.05 -0.05 -10.35
N GLY A 327 0.51 0.77 -9.45
CA GLY A 327 -0.16 1.27 -8.24
C GLY A 327 -0.99 2.52 -8.42
N ARG A 328 -1.12 3.03 -9.66
CA ARG A 328 -1.80 4.30 -9.95
C ARG A 328 -3.26 4.39 -9.52
N PHE A 329 -3.89 3.25 -9.26
CA PHE A 329 -5.29 3.18 -8.83
C PHE A 329 -5.47 2.86 -7.34
N ALA A 330 -4.44 3.05 -6.52
CA ALA A 330 -4.58 2.93 -5.07
C ALA A 330 -5.71 3.85 -4.58
N THR A 331 -6.64 3.29 -3.80
CA THR A 331 -7.84 4.02 -3.35
C THR A 331 -7.52 5.07 -2.29
N GLY A 332 -6.54 4.82 -1.44
CA GLY A 332 -6.21 5.71 -0.33
C GLY A 332 -7.35 5.90 0.67
N GLY A 333 -7.48 7.12 1.19
CA GLY A 333 -8.52 7.49 2.15
C GLY A 333 -9.87 7.86 1.56
N ARG A 334 -10.04 7.74 0.25
CA ARG A 334 -11.19 8.30 -0.51
C ARG A 334 -12.54 7.85 0.02
N GLY A 335 -13.41 8.83 0.30
CA GLY A 335 -14.72 8.62 0.90
C GLY A 335 -14.70 8.32 2.39
N GLY A 336 -13.54 8.43 3.04
CA GLY A 336 -13.35 8.14 4.45
C GLY A 336 -13.30 9.35 5.36
N LYS A 337 -12.80 9.12 6.57
CA LYS A 337 -12.62 10.14 7.61
C LYS A 337 -11.30 10.86 7.47
N VAL A 338 -11.20 12.03 8.05
CA VAL A 338 -9.92 12.71 8.27
C VAL A 338 -9.41 12.40 9.67
N TYR A 339 -8.12 12.10 9.74
CA TYR A 339 -7.40 11.87 10.98
C TYR A 339 -6.23 12.84 11.09
N HIS A 340 -6.26 13.67 12.12
CA HIS A 340 -5.24 14.67 12.41
C HIS A 340 -4.15 14.09 13.29
N VAL A 341 -2.90 14.13 12.82
CA VAL A 341 -1.73 13.87 13.66
C VAL A 341 -1.37 15.17 14.38
N THR A 342 -1.69 15.21 15.67
CA THR A 342 -1.58 16.40 16.52
C THR A 342 -0.41 16.33 17.49
N THR A 343 0.32 15.20 17.53
CA THR A 343 1.47 15.00 18.43
C THR A 343 2.62 14.28 17.72
N LEU A 344 3.84 14.53 18.14
CA LEU A 344 5.05 13.82 17.68
C LEU A 344 5.33 12.54 18.49
N SER A 345 4.39 12.09 19.31
CA SER A 345 4.52 10.84 20.08
C SER A 345 4.67 9.64 19.15
N GLY A 346 5.57 8.73 19.48
CA GLY A 346 5.74 7.41 18.85
C GLY A 346 4.78 6.34 19.37
N GLY A 347 3.85 6.68 20.26
CA GLY A 347 2.85 5.77 20.83
C GLY A 347 1.65 5.53 19.91
N LYS A 348 0.65 4.82 20.46
CA LYS A 348 -0.60 4.45 19.75
C LYS A 348 -1.83 5.11 20.36
N GLU A 349 -1.66 6.23 21.02
CA GLU A 349 -2.75 7.06 21.54
C GLU A 349 -3.39 7.91 20.42
N PRO A 350 -4.67 8.28 20.52
CA PRO A 350 -5.31 9.21 19.60
C PRO A 350 -4.50 10.50 19.42
N GLY A 351 -4.36 10.97 18.18
CA GLY A 351 -3.52 12.09 17.79
C GLY A 351 -2.08 11.71 17.42
N SER A 352 -1.62 10.49 17.74
CA SER A 352 -0.32 9.99 17.28
C SER A 352 -0.39 9.41 15.86
N LEU A 353 0.74 9.38 15.16
CA LEU A 353 0.83 8.79 13.82
C LEU A 353 0.46 7.29 13.82
N LEU A 354 1.01 6.50 14.76
CA LEU A 354 0.76 5.06 14.81
C LEU A 354 -0.71 4.72 15.03
N TYR A 355 -1.46 5.54 15.77
CA TYR A 355 -2.91 5.33 15.89
C TYR A 355 -3.59 5.39 14.52
N GLY A 356 -3.34 6.43 13.74
CA GLY A 356 -3.89 6.58 12.39
C GLY A 356 -3.44 5.47 11.43
N LEU A 357 -2.20 4.98 11.56
CA LEU A 357 -1.67 3.92 10.70
C LEU A 357 -2.19 2.53 11.06
N THR A 358 -2.26 2.19 12.38
CA THR A 358 -2.39 0.80 12.83
C THR A 358 -3.67 0.48 13.61
N GLU A 359 -4.37 1.48 14.15
CA GLU A 359 -5.55 1.23 15.00
C GLU A 359 -6.88 1.48 14.26
N MET A 360 -6.92 2.43 13.32
CA MET A 360 -8.10 2.72 12.51
C MET A 360 -8.29 1.68 11.40
N ASN A 361 -9.52 1.21 11.18
CA ASN A 361 -9.87 0.21 10.15
C ASN A 361 -10.62 0.81 8.97
N GLU A 362 -11.30 1.94 9.16
CA GLU A 362 -12.04 2.65 8.11
C GLU A 362 -11.10 3.36 7.12
N PRO A 363 -11.56 3.64 5.89
CA PRO A 363 -10.85 4.53 4.97
C PRO A 363 -10.58 5.88 5.62
N ARG A 364 -9.36 6.41 5.45
CA ARG A 364 -8.94 7.64 6.15
C ARG A 364 -7.85 8.41 5.43
N TYR A 365 -7.96 9.72 5.49
CA TYR A 365 -6.89 10.65 5.19
C TYR A 365 -6.14 10.97 6.48
N ILE A 366 -4.82 10.84 6.47
CA ILE A 366 -3.95 11.17 7.60
C ILE A 366 -3.23 12.46 7.27
N VAL A 367 -3.66 13.55 7.90
CA VAL A 367 -3.09 14.90 7.77
C VAL A 367 -2.30 15.28 9.01
N PHE A 368 -1.39 16.24 8.88
CA PHE A 368 -0.45 16.58 9.94
C PHE A 368 -0.62 18.03 10.40
N ASP A 369 -0.99 18.20 11.66
CA ASP A 369 -1.03 19.51 12.34
C ASP A 369 0.29 19.84 13.03
N VAL A 370 1.24 18.92 12.99
CA VAL A 370 2.57 19.06 13.59
C VAL A 370 3.68 18.80 12.56
N SER A 371 4.85 19.38 12.79
CA SER A 371 6.09 19.03 12.10
C SER A 371 7.18 18.66 13.08
N GLY A 372 8.11 17.83 12.65
CA GLY A 372 9.21 17.40 13.50
C GLY A 372 9.62 15.95 13.26
N VAL A 373 10.29 15.39 14.27
CA VAL A 373 10.70 13.98 14.27
C VAL A 373 9.74 13.17 15.13
N ILE A 374 9.12 12.16 14.53
CA ILE A 374 8.36 11.14 15.26
C ILE A 374 9.30 9.96 15.50
N GLU A 375 9.73 9.77 16.75
CA GLU A 375 10.60 8.66 17.11
C GLU A 375 9.75 7.45 17.51
N LEU A 376 9.80 6.39 16.70
CA LEU A 376 9.13 5.11 16.95
C LEU A 376 10.06 4.16 17.70
N ASP A 377 9.58 2.94 17.97
CA ASP A 377 10.42 1.81 18.28
C ASP A 377 10.97 1.17 16.98
N PHE A 378 11.90 0.20 17.12
CA PHE A 378 12.49 -0.52 15.98
C PHE A 378 11.65 -1.69 15.48
N ASP A 379 10.42 -1.86 15.98
CA ASP A 379 9.49 -2.88 15.54
C ASP A 379 8.91 -2.56 14.15
N SER A 380 8.31 -3.56 13.53
CA SER A 380 7.64 -3.40 12.24
C SER A 380 6.18 -2.97 12.46
N HIS A 381 5.80 -1.86 11.84
CA HIS A 381 4.45 -1.33 11.90
C HIS A 381 3.78 -1.48 10.52
N PHE A 382 2.65 -2.17 10.48
CA PHE A 382 1.91 -2.43 9.25
C PHE A 382 0.75 -1.46 9.13
N VAL A 383 0.77 -0.65 8.08
CA VAL A 383 -0.31 0.29 7.77
C VAL A 383 -1.55 -0.48 7.34
N LYS A 384 -2.66 -0.27 8.02
CA LYS A 384 -3.95 -0.86 7.63
C LYS A 384 -4.41 -0.30 6.28
N PRO A 385 -5.15 -1.08 5.48
CA PRO A 385 -5.62 -0.67 4.16
C PRO A 385 -6.42 0.63 4.16
N TYR A 386 -6.57 1.21 2.97
CA TYR A 386 -7.39 2.40 2.70
C TYR A 386 -6.95 3.63 3.51
N ALA A 387 -5.65 3.98 3.43
CA ALA A 387 -5.13 5.20 4.03
C ALA A 387 -4.46 6.10 2.98
N TYR A 388 -4.66 7.41 3.09
CA TYR A 388 -3.84 8.42 2.43
C TYR A 388 -2.97 9.11 3.47
N ILE A 389 -1.65 8.90 3.42
CA ILE A 389 -0.68 9.53 4.33
C ILE A 389 -0.15 10.78 3.62
N ALA A 390 -0.63 11.94 4.04
CA ALA A 390 -0.42 13.21 3.36
C ALA A 390 0.68 14.06 4.02
N GLY A 391 1.95 13.67 3.87
CA GLY A 391 3.08 14.37 4.48
C GLY A 391 3.23 15.83 4.04
N GLN A 392 2.71 16.20 2.87
CA GLN A 392 2.71 17.56 2.34
C GLN A 392 1.84 18.54 3.15
N THR A 393 0.93 18.06 4.01
CA THR A 393 0.09 18.92 4.85
C THR A 393 0.81 19.43 6.10
N ALA A 394 1.91 18.78 6.47
CA ALA A 394 2.64 19.15 7.69
C ALA A 394 3.19 20.59 7.61
N PRO A 395 3.19 21.34 8.74
CA PRO A 395 3.84 22.64 8.79
C PRO A 395 5.38 22.54 8.72
N GLY A 396 6.05 23.68 8.69
CA GLY A 396 7.51 23.79 8.84
C GLY A 396 8.31 22.92 7.89
N LYS A 397 9.20 22.10 8.44
CA LYS A 397 10.10 21.22 7.67
C LYS A 397 9.46 19.87 7.29
N GLY A 398 8.20 19.64 7.70
CA GLY A 398 7.52 18.36 7.46
C GLY A 398 7.83 17.29 8.48
N ILE A 399 7.53 16.05 8.14
CA ILE A 399 7.65 14.88 9.04
C ILE A 399 8.86 14.03 8.68
N CYS A 400 9.65 13.70 9.70
CA CYS A 400 10.67 12.66 9.66
C CYS A 400 10.32 11.57 10.69
N ILE A 401 10.18 10.32 10.23
CA ILE A 401 9.94 9.16 11.10
C ILE A 401 11.28 8.51 11.39
N LYS A 402 11.67 8.50 12.66
CA LYS A 402 12.91 7.91 13.17
C LYS A 402 12.64 6.51 13.74
N ALA A 403 13.64 5.63 13.70
CA ALA A 403 13.57 4.24 14.15
C ALA A 403 12.47 3.43 13.45
N SER A 404 12.12 3.82 12.22
CA SER A 404 10.98 3.28 11.52
C SER A 404 11.28 1.93 10.85
N ASN A 405 10.25 1.10 10.79
CA ASN A 405 10.07 0.04 9.83
C ASN A 405 8.57 0.02 9.48
N ILE A 406 8.15 1.03 8.73
CA ILE A 406 6.76 1.17 8.31
C ILE A 406 6.54 0.35 7.05
N ASN A 407 5.62 -0.61 7.11
CA ASN A 407 5.21 -1.40 5.95
C ASN A 407 3.86 -0.88 5.43
N ILE A 408 3.89 -0.28 4.25
CA ILE A 408 2.72 0.26 3.55
C ILE A 408 1.79 -0.89 3.18
N GLY A 409 0.51 -0.77 3.50
CA GLY A 409 -0.52 -1.78 3.24
C GLY A 409 -1.18 -1.64 1.87
N SER A 410 -2.18 -2.49 1.63
CA SER A 410 -2.98 -2.43 0.39
C SER A 410 -3.84 -1.18 0.35
N ASP A 411 -4.06 -0.65 -0.86
CA ASP A 411 -4.84 0.57 -1.06
C ASP A 411 -4.36 1.78 -0.25
N VAL A 412 -3.04 1.90 -0.09
CA VAL A 412 -2.43 3.03 0.62
C VAL A 412 -1.73 3.96 -0.35
N ILE A 413 -1.99 5.24 -0.20
CA ILE A 413 -1.26 6.34 -0.85
C ILE A 413 -0.36 6.96 0.21
N CYS A 414 0.94 7.08 -0.06
CA CYS A 414 1.90 7.72 0.86
C CYS A 414 2.73 8.75 0.10
N ARG A 415 2.65 10.02 0.50
CA ARG A 415 3.36 11.12 -0.16
C ARG A 415 4.13 11.99 0.84
N HIS A 416 5.33 12.42 0.43
CA HIS A 416 6.18 13.42 1.10
C HIS A 416 6.58 13.09 2.56
N ILE A 417 6.74 11.82 2.90
CA ILE A 417 7.22 11.35 4.20
C ILE A 417 8.71 10.98 4.13
N ARG A 418 9.45 11.23 5.20
CA ARG A 418 10.84 10.79 5.37
C ARG A 418 10.91 9.67 6.38
N PHE A 419 11.34 8.50 5.93
CA PHE A 419 11.54 7.29 6.74
C PHE A 419 13.05 7.12 6.98
N LYS A 420 13.53 7.46 8.16
CA LYS A 420 14.94 7.31 8.53
C LYS A 420 15.05 6.33 9.69
N ARG A 421 15.59 5.12 9.43
CA ARG A 421 15.68 4.11 10.48
C ARG A 421 16.72 4.46 11.52
N GLY A 422 17.96 4.60 11.12
CA GLY A 422 19.10 4.76 12.02
C GLY A 422 19.59 3.44 12.64
N LEU A 423 20.76 3.48 13.26
CA LEU A 423 21.44 2.30 13.81
C LEU A 423 20.79 1.78 15.10
N GLY A 424 20.34 2.67 15.97
CA GLY A 424 19.95 2.29 17.32
C GLY A 424 21.12 1.67 18.10
N VAL A 425 20.99 0.38 18.44
CA VAL A 425 22.07 -0.39 19.10
C VAL A 425 22.73 -1.32 18.10
N TYR A 426 24.06 -1.25 18.01
CA TYR A 426 24.87 -2.09 17.13
C TYR A 426 24.59 -3.59 17.36
N GLY A 427 24.25 -4.30 16.29
CA GLY A 427 23.96 -5.75 16.33
C GLY A 427 22.55 -6.12 16.77
N GLU A 428 21.73 -5.18 17.25
CA GLU A 428 20.41 -5.50 17.81
C GLU A 428 19.28 -5.06 16.88
N ASN A 429 19.36 -3.86 16.31
CA ASN A 429 18.25 -3.22 15.58
C ASN A 429 18.32 -3.43 14.06
N THR A 430 18.33 -4.70 13.61
CA THR A 430 18.32 -5.04 12.19
C THR A 430 16.95 -4.82 11.56
N GLY A 431 16.88 -4.14 10.41
CA GLY A 431 15.63 -4.01 9.64
C GLY A 431 15.62 -2.88 8.61
N ASN A 432 14.50 -2.76 7.94
CA ASN A 432 14.27 -1.80 6.88
C ASN A 432 13.82 -0.43 7.45
N ALA A 433 13.95 0.64 6.67
CA ALA A 433 13.35 1.92 7.02
C ALA A 433 11.86 1.94 6.67
N MET A 434 11.49 1.37 5.54
CA MET A 434 10.12 1.20 5.10
C MET A 434 9.95 0.02 4.15
N GLY A 435 8.72 -0.36 3.86
CA GLY A 435 8.41 -1.39 2.87
C GLY A 435 6.99 -1.31 2.33
N MET A 436 6.72 -2.13 1.32
CA MET A 436 5.41 -2.38 0.71
C MET A 436 5.15 -3.89 0.61
N SER A 437 5.73 -4.67 1.52
CA SER A 437 5.69 -6.13 1.43
C SER A 437 4.28 -6.67 1.58
N GLY A 438 3.84 -7.42 0.57
CA GLY A 438 2.49 -7.99 0.51
C GLY A 438 1.38 -7.00 0.18
N ALA A 439 1.69 -5.73 -0.09
CA ALA A 439 0.70 -4.74 -0.49
C ALA A 439 0.10 -5.04 -1.87
N ASP A 440 -1.15 -4.66 -2.06
CA ASP A 440 -1.84 -4.66 -3.34
C ASP A 440 -2.48 -3.28 -3.58
N HIS A 441 -2.34 -2.73 -4.79
CA HIS A 441 -2.80 -1.39 -5.14
C HIS A 441 -2.28 -0.31 -4.16
N ALA A 442 -0.97 -0.14 -4.09
CA ALA A 442 -0.36 0.89 -3.24
C ALA A 442 0.62 1.75 -4.03
N ILE A 443 0.73 3.02 -3.65
CA ILE A 443 1.66 3.97 -4.26
C ILE A 443 2.40 4.78 -3.20
N VAL A 444 3.73 4.81 -3.34
CA VAL A 444 4.62 5.68 -2.57
C VAL A 444 5.25 6.68 -3.53
N ASP A 445 5.00 7.95 -3.29
CA ASP A 445 5.35 9.05 -4.17
C ASP A 445 6.08 10.14 -3.41
N HIS A 446 7.18 10.65 -3.97
CA HIS A 446 7.97 11.73 -3.36
C HIS A 446 8.29 11.50 -1.87
N CYS A 447 8.66 10.28 -1.50
CA CYS A 447 9.11 9.96 -0.15
C CYS A 447 10.64 9.75 -0.11
N THR A 448 11.20 9.70 1.09
CA THR A 448 12.60 9.36 1.29
C THR A 448 12.73 8.22 2.27
N ALA A 449 13.48 7.20 1.90
CA ALA A 449 13.89 6.13 2.78
C ALA A 449 15.42 6.17 2.97
N ALA A 450 15.88 6.13 4.21
CA ALA A 450 17.30 6.20 4.51
C ALA A 450 17.69 5.40 5.76
N TRP A 451 18.99 5.06 5.84
CA TRP A 451 19.63 4.52 7.02
C TRP A 451 19.06 3.18 7.49
N GLY A 452 18.61 2.35 6.54
CA GLY A 452 18.24 0.95 6.81
C GLY A 452 19.46 0.16 7.28
N THR A 453 19.23 -0.86 8.14
CA THR A 453 20.29 -1.72 8.71
C THR A 453 20.21 -3.16 8.19
N ASP A 454 19.29 -3.42 7.28
CA ASP A 454 19.18 -4.61 6.42
C ASP A 454 19.01 -4.12 4.97
N GLU A 455 17.83 -4.16 4.35
CA GLU A 455 17.56 -3.27 3.22
C GLU A 455 16.96 -1.95 3.73
N THR A 456 17.14 -0.87 2.96
CA THR A 456 16.45 0.39 3.29
C THR A 456 14.98 0.30 2.90
N VAL A 457 14.65 -0.35 1.77
CA VAL A 457 13.29 -0.57 1.28
C VAL A 457 13.06 -2.04 0.94
N SER A 458 11.89 -2.59 1.31
CA SER A 458 11.47 -3.92 0.91
C SER A 458 10.09 -3.91 0.25
N GLY A 459 9.98 -4.50 -0.94
CA GLY A 459 8.72 -4.64 -1.69
C GLY A 459 8.34 -6.09 -1.99
N ARG A 460 8.69 -7.02 -1.09
CA ARG A 460 8.49 -8.46 -1.31
C ARG A 460 7.01 -8.85 -1.32
N GLY A 461 6.61 -9.69 -2.26
CA GLY A 461 5.26 -10.22 -2.38
C GLY A 461 4.20 -9.20 -2.78
N ALA A 462 4.59 -8.02 -3.22
CA ALA A 462 3.67 -6.95 -3.60
C ALA A 462 3.00 -7.21 -4.96
N LEU A 463 1.85 -6.56 -5.20
CA LEU A 463 1.07 -6.65 -6.43
C LEU A 463 0.44 -5.30 -6.73
N ASN A 464 0.45 -4.90 -8.01
CA ASN A 464 -0.11 -3.61 -8.45
C ASN A 464 0.40 -2.42 -7.64
N ILE A 465 1.72 -2.34 -7.43
CA ILE A 465 2.31 -1.24 -6.67
C ILE A 465 3.09 -0.28 -7.57
N THR A 466 3.24 0.95 -7.09
CA THR A 466 4.16 1.93 -7.66
C THR A 466 5.02 2.57 -6.56
N PHE A 467 6.32 2.66 -6.84
CA PHE A 467 7.29 3.40 -6.06
C PHE A 467 7.95 4.42 -6.98
N GLN A 468 7.47 5.67 -6.97
CA GLN A 468 7.88 6.70 -7.93
C GLN A 468 8.45 7.94 -7.25
N TYR A 469 9.42 8.59 -7.89
CA TYR A 469 10.05 9.85 -7.47
C TYR A 469 10.53 9.83 -6.02
N ASN A 470 11.02 8.70 -5.52
CA ASN A 470 11.53 8.58 -4.17
C ASN A 470 13.06 8.66 -4.13
N ILE A 471 13.63 8.93 -2.94
CA ILE A 471 15.04 8.77 -2.66
C ILE A 471 15.24 7.58 -1.73
N ILE A 472 16.15 6.67 -2.10
CA ILE A 472 16.69 5.62 -1.24
C ILE A 472 18.16 5.93 -1.03
N SER A 473 18.59 6.19 0.21
CA SER A 473 19.94 6.66 0.42
C SER A 473 20.62 6.15 1.68
N GLU A 474 21.93 6.02 1.59
CA GLU A 474 22.82 5.84 2.73
C GLU A 474 22.36 4.70 3.65
N ALA A 475 22.03 3.53 3.08
CA ALA A 475 21.87 2.34 3.89
C ALA A 475 23.13 2.14 4.76
N LEU A 476 22.94 1.88 6.06
CA LEU A 476 24.07 1.80 7.00
C LEU A 476 24.90 0.53 6.74
N GLY A 477 26.19 0.70 6.53
CA GLY A 477 27.11 -0.35 6.09
C GLY A 477 27.37 -1.41 7.15
N ILE A 478 28.27 -1.15 8.09
CA ILE A 478 28.67 -2.11 9.12
C ILE A 478 27.88 -1.87 10.41
N THR A 479 26.73 -2.54 10.51
CA THR A 479 25.77 -2.38 11.61
C THR A 479 25.78 -3.52 12.63
N GLY A 480 26.60 -4.57 12.41
CA GLY A 480 26.58 -5.78 13.25
C GLY A 480 25.39 -6.68 12.96
N HIS A 481 24.94 -6.74 11.70
CA HIS A 481 23.77 -7.50 11.30
C HIS A 481 23.84 -8.97 11.76
N LYS A 482 22.87 -9.40 12.58
CA LYS A 482 22.87 -10.68 13.33
C LYS A 482 23.04 -11.96 12.49
N ASN A 483 22.71 -11.91 11.20
CA ASN A 483 22.78 -13.06 10.30
C ASN A 483 24.14 -13.19 9.57
N TYR A 484 25.06 -12.26 9.79
CA TYR A 484 26.35 -12.20 9.10
C TYR A 484 27.50 -12.10 10.13
N ALA A 485 28.72 -12.37 9.67
CA ALA A 485 29.90 -12.18 10.48
C ALA A 485 30.05 -10.71 10.87
N ASP A 486 30.54 -10.45 12.09
CA ASP A 486 30.81 -9.08 12.55
C ASP A 486 31.77 -8.36 11.59
N GLY A 487 31.49 -7.11 11.31
CA GLY A 487 32.25 -6.32 10.34
C GLY A 487 31.81 -6.53 8.85
N THR A 488 30.82 -7.37 8.59
CA THR A 488 30.26 -7.47 7.23
C THR A 488 29.50 -6.19 6.88
N ASN A 489 29.84 -5.63 5.70
CA ASN A 489 29.07 -4.52 5.14
C ASN A 489 27.75 -5.04 4.58
N HIS A 490 26.62 -4.51 5.06
CA HIS A 490 25.28 -4.88 4.66
C HIS A 490 24.38 -3.66 4.38
N GLY A 491 24.96 -2.59 3.88
CA GLY A 491 24.28 -1.33 3.56
C GLY A 491 23.48 -1.40 2.24
N TYR A 492 22.35 -2.11 2.22
CA TYR A 492 21.62 -2.40 1.00
C TYR A 492 20.44 -1.46 0.75
N ALA A 493 20.28 -1.07 -0.54
CA ALA A 493 19.22 -0.16 -0.95
C ALA A 493 17.84 -0.82 -0.87
N ALA A 494 17.58 -1.83 -1.71
CA ALA A 494 16.23 -2.38 -1.80
C ALA A 494 16.20 -3.85 -2.23
N THR A 495 15.24 -4.61 -1.68
CA THR A 495 14.84 -5.92 -2.21
C THR A 495 13.40 -5.86 -2.68
N ILE A 496 13.19 -6.25 -3.94
CA ILE A 496 11.91 -6.13 -4.64
C ILE A 496 11.55 -7.45 -5.31
N ASP A 497 10.32 -7.84 -5.18
CA ASP A 497 9.72 -8.95 -5.90
C ASP A 497 8.19 -8.76 -5.98
N GLY A 498 7.45 -9.83 -6.12
CA GLY A 498 6.00 -9.80 -6.23
C GLY A 498 5.54 -10.07 -7.65
N ARG A 499 4.23 -10.02 -7.88
CA ARG A 499 3.70 -10.44 -9.18
C ARG A 499 3.84 -9.38 -10.26
N ILE A 500 3.63 -8.12 -9.90
CA ILE A 500 3.83 -6.98 -10.79
C ILE A 500 3.94 -5.68 -9.99
N GLY A 501 4.90 -4.83 -10.34
CA GLY A 501 5.07 -3.52 -9.72
C GLY A 501 5.98 -2.60 -10.53
N SER A 502 5.72 -1.30 -10.44
CA SER A 502 6.52 -0.25 -11.09
C SER A 502 7.43 0.46 -10.09
N TRP A 503 8.71 0.55 -10.43
CA TRP A 503 9.73 1.20 -9.64
C TRP A 503 10.47 2.18 -10.54
N HIS A 504 10.08 3.46 -10.54
CA HIS A 504 10.55 4.40 -11.54
C HIS A 504 10.81 5.80 -11.01
N HIS A 505 11.66 6.52 -11.72
CA HIS A 505 12.07 7.89 -11.38
C HIS A 505 12.62 8.03 -9.95
N ASN A 506 13.21 6.97 -9.39
CA ASN A 506 13.79 7.00 -8.06
C ASN A 506 15.30 7.30 -8.11
N LEU A 507 15.81 7.95 -7.06
CA LEU A 507 17.23 8.16 -6.83
C LEU A 507 17.74 7.21 -5.76
N LEU A 508 18.66 6.30 -6.12
CA LEU A 508 19.37 5.42 -5.19
C LEU A 508 20.79 5.93 -5.03
N VAL A 509 21.21 6.26 -3.81
CA VAL A 509 22.47 6.99 -3.59
C VAL A 509 23.23 6.43 -2.40
N ASN A 510 24.56 6.23 -2.58
CA ASN A 510 25.48 5.85 -1.51
C ASN A 510 25.08 4.58 -0.74
N CYS A 511 24.63 3.54 -1.43
CA CYS A 511 24.34 2.24 -0.87
C CYS A 511 25.35 1.20 -1.39
N GLU A 512 25.81 0.29 -0.51
CA GLU A 512 26.76 -0.77 -0.84
C GLU A 512 26.28 -1.61 -2.02
N GLY A 513 25.02 -2.00 -2.01
CA GLY A 513 24.48 -2.87 -3.06
C GLY A 513 22.98 -2.97 -3.05
N ARG A 514 22.44 -3.99 -3.76
CA ARG A 514 21.02 -4.18 -4.00
C ARG A 514 20.33 -2.93 -4.57
N ASN A 515 20.92 -2.36 -5.59
CA ASN A 515 20.44 -1.16 -6.30
C ASN A 515 19.75 -1.53 -7.64
N TRP A 516 18.84 -2.38 -7.68
CA TRP A 516 17.83 -3.12 -6.93
C TRP A 516 18.25 -4.60 -6.70
N SER A 517 17.78 -5.28 -5.66
CA SER A 517 17.84 -6.75 -5.57
C SER A 517 16.48 -7.31 -5.98
N MET A 518 16.48 -8.05 -7.08
CA MET A 518 15.28 -8.65 -7.66
C MET A 518 15.03 -10.02 -7.04
N GLY A 519 13.77 -10.31 -6.69
CA GLY A 519 13.31 -11.64 -6.32
C GLY A 519 12.43 -12.23 -7.41
N GLY A 520 12.57 -13.51 -7.62
CA GLY A 520 11.78 -14.30 -8.57
C GLY A 520 11.38 -15.65 -7.98
N GLY A 521 11.07 -16.61 -8.84
CA GLY A 521 10.58 -17.93 -8.43
C GLY A 521 9.06 -17.99 -8.43
N MET A 522 8.51 -18.78 -7.53
CA MET A 522 7.07 -19.05 -7.49
C MET A 522 6.49 -18.62 -6.15
N ASP A 523 5.31 -18.01 -6.16
CA ASP A 523 4.52 -17.80 -4.96
C ASP A 523 3.94 -19.14 -4.43
N GLY A 524 3.37 -19.12 -3.24
CA GLY A 524 2.81 -20.36 -2.68
C GLY A 524 1.59 -20.93 -3.43
N ASN A 525 1.10 -20.25 -4.46
CA ASN A 525 0.07 -20.74 -5.38
C ASN A 525 0.66 -21.24 -6.72
N ASN A 526 1.97 -21.43 -6.76
CA ASN A 526 2.70 -21.82 -7.95
C ASN A 526 2.52 -20.85 -9.12
N ARG A 527 2.44 -19.54 -8.82
CA ARG A 527 2.40 -18.46 -9.81
C ARG A 527 3.75 -17.74 -9.83
N PRO A 528 4.29 -17.39 -11.00
CA PRO A 528 5.54 -16.68 -11.07
C PRO A 528 5.50 -15.33 -10.33
N ILE A 529 6.58 -15.01 -9.63
CA ILE A 529 6.86 -13.70 -9.03
C ILE A 529 8.11 -13.09 -9.64
N GLY A 530 8.30 -11.77 -9.48
CA GLY A 530 9.39 -11.04 -10.14
C GLY A 530 8.95 -10.39 -11.44
N GLY A 531 7.68 -9.98 -11.55
CA GLY A 531 7.19 -9.06 -12.56
C GLY A 531 7.57 -7.62 -12.18
N LEU A 532 8.64 -7.08 -12.78
CA LEU A 532 9.26 -5.83 -12.33
C LEU A 532 9.40 -4.82 -13.48
N ASP A 533 8.80 -3.65 -13.31
CA ASP A 533 8.93 -2.55 -14.25
C ASP A 533 9.91 -1.51 -13.69
N LEU A 534 11.16 -1.59 -14.14
CA LEU A 534 12.30 -0.82 -13.63
C LEU A 534 12.76 0.18 -14.69
N PHE A 535 12.30 1.41 -14.63
CA PHE A 535 12.68 2.40 -15.65
C PHE A 535 12.95 3.78 -15.05
N ASN A 536 13.77 4.56 -15.72
CA ASN A 536 14.13 5.93 -15.38
C ASN A 536 14.64 6.12 -13.94
N ASN A 537 15.18 5.09 -13.30
CA ASN A 537 15.83 5.25 -12.01
C ASN A 537 17.27 5.78 -12.19
N VAL A 538 17.71 6.55 -11.23
CA VAL A 538 19.08 7.05 -11.13
C VAL A 538 19.78 6.36 -9.97
N VAL A 539 20.92 5.74 -10.24
CA VAL A 539 21.74 5.07 -9.21
C VAL A 539 23.10 5.73 -9.17
N TYR A 540 23.54 6.19 -8.00
CA TYR A 540 24.82 6.84 -7.78
C TYR A 540 25.63 6.17 -6.68
N ASN A 541 26.93 5.98 -6.94
CA ASN A 541 27.96 5.57 -5.99
C ASN A 541 27.64 4.26 -5.25
N TRP A 542 27.27 3.22 -5.98
CA TRP A 542 27.19 1.85 -5.46
C TRP A 542 28.59 1.25 -5.28
N HIS A 543 28.73 0.29 -4.39
CA HIS A 543 30.03 -0.38 -4.17
C HIS A 543 30.16 -1.68 -4.98
N ASN A 544 29.62 -2.81 -4.52
CA ASN A 544 29.83 -4.13 -5.11
C ASN A 544 28.64 -4.70 -5.90
N ARG A 545 27.42 -4.22 -5.64
CA ARG A 545 26.21 -4.75 -6.29
C ARG A 545 25.39 -3.64 -6.93
N THR A 546 24.89 -3.94 -8.13
CA THR A 546 23.99 -3.09 -8.90
C THR A 546 22.56 -3.66 -8.85
N THR A 547 21.86 -3.75 -9.98
CA THR A 547 20.59 -4.47 -10.10
C THR A 547 20.91 -5.93 -10.38
N ASP A 548 20.54 -6.80 -9.47
CA ASP A 548 20.83 -8.22 -9.54
C ASP A 548 19.76 -9.08 -8.85
N GLY A 549 19.71 -10.35 -9.21
CA GLY A 549 18.86 -11.34 -8.59
C GLY A 549 18.03 -12.16 -9.58
N ASN A 550 17.17 -13.00 -9.04
CA ASN A 550 16.23 -13.79 -9.84
C ASN A 550 15.02 -12.92 -10.22
N CYS A 551 14.51 -13.08 -11.45
CA CYS A 551 13.31 -12.37 -11.87
C CYS A 551 12.53 -13.20 -12.88
N HIS A 552 11.23 -13.05 -12.94
CA HIS A 552 10.37 -13.71 -13.90
C HIS A 552 10.23 -12.91 -15.20
N ALA A 553 9.71 -11.69 -15.10
CA ALA A 553 9.51 -10.81 -16.26
C ALA A 553 9.92 -9.38 -15.89
N VAL A 554 10.96 -8.85 -16.52
CA VAL A 554 11.49 -7.53 -16.16
C VAL A 554 11.60 -6.63 -17.37
N ASN A 555 11.04 -5.42 -17.28
CA ASN A 555 11.41 -4.30 -18.14
C ASN A 555 12.48 -3.48 -17.40
N PHE A 556 13.72 -3.43 -17.93
CA PHE A 556 14.82 -2.65 -17.40
C PHE A 556 15.22 -1.57 -18.41
N VAL A 557 14.60 -0.38 -18.30
CA VAL A 557 14.56 0.59 -19.40
C VAL A 557 15.02 1.99 -18.96
N ASN A 558 15.94 2.55 -19.74
CA ASN A 558 16.35 3.97 -19.59
C ASN A 558 16.76 4.38 -18.17
N ASN A 559 17.37 3.48 -17.39
CA ASN A 559 17.94 3.79 -16.10
C ASN A 559 19.33 4.45 -16.27
N TYR A 560 19.72 5.32 -15.34
CA TYR A 560 21.00 6.01 -15.35
C TYR A 560 21.86 5.62 -14.15
N TYR A 561 23.01 5.00 -14.39
CA TYR A 561 23.96 4.55 -13.38
C TYR A 561 25.22 5.40 -13.42
N LYS A 562 25.43 6.23 -12.43
CA LYS A 562 26.61 7.10 -12.31
C LYS A 562 27.60 6.55 -11.29
N MET A 563 28.79 6.16 -11.77
CA MET A 563 29.86 5.64 -10.93
C MET A 563 30.42 6.75 -10.01
N GLY A 564 30.41 6.51 -8.71
CA GLY A 564 30.99 7.38 -7.70
C GLY A 564 32.42 6.97 -7.29
N ALA A 565 32.93 7.60 -6.22
CA ALA A 565 34.29 7.44 -5.77
C ALA A 565 34.67 5.99 -5.47
N ASP A 566 33.75 5.21 -4.92
CA ASP A 566 34.01 3.85 -4.46
C ASP A 566 33.34 2.75 -5.27
N THR A 567 32.67 3.12 -6.34
CA THR A 567 32.04 2.15 -7.25
C THR A 567 33.07 1.18 -7.82
N ARG A 568 32.82 -0.14 -7.67
CA ARG A 568 33.69 -1.23 -8.16
C ARG A 568 33.06 -2.04 -9.27
N LYS A 569 31.78 -2.39 -9.17
CA LYS A 569 31.08 -3.18 -10.16
C LYS A 569 30.66 -2.34 -11.34
N THR A 570 30.90 -2.84 -12.57
CA THR A 570 30.56 -2.11 -13.81
C THR A 570 29.34 -2.69 -14.52
N VAL A 571 28.92 -3.92 -14.21
CA VAL A 571 27.72 -4.55 -14.76
C VAL A 571 26.50 -3.91 -14.12
N LEU A 572 25.54 -3.46 -14.92
CA LEU A 572 24.33 -2.78 -14.44
C LEU A 572 23.22 -3.75 -14.05
N PHE A 573 23.10 -4.85 -14.76
CA PHE A 573 22.03 -5.82 -14.58
C PHE A 573 22.58 -7.24 -14.60
N THR A 574 22.27 -8.02 -13.57
CA THR A 574 22.62 -9.45 -13.51
C THR A 574 21.34 -10.23 -13.18
N GLN A 575 20.89 -11.04 -14.13
CA GLN A 575 19.82 -12.00 -13.86
C GLN A 575 20.44 -13.27 -13.29
N ASP A 576 19.99 -13.69 -12.12
CA ASP A 576 20.42 -14.92 -11.48
C ASP A 576 19.32 -15.99 -11.61
N PHE A 577 19.68 -17.14 -12.17
CA PHE A 577 18.79 -18.28 -12.31
C PHE A 577 19.09 -19.26 -11.17
N GLU A 578 18.56 -18.96 -9.99
CA GLU A 578 18.75 -19.77 -8.78
C GLU A 578 18.07 -21.14 -8.93
N ASP A 579 16.90 -21.17 -9.57
CA ASP A 579 16.10 -22.37 -9.82
C ASP A 579 16.02 -22.69 -11.31
N ALA A 580 15.29 -23.73 -11.65
CA ALA A 580 14.91 -24.00 -13.03
C ALA A 580 14.02 -22.87 -13.57
N ILE A 581 14.07 -22.66 -14.90
CA ILE A 581 13.15 -21.77 -15.59
C ILE A 581 11.72 -22.05 -15.14
N ALA A 582 10.95 -20.98 -14.85
CA ALA A 582 9.57 -21.10 -14.39
C ALA A 582 8.73 -22.00 -15.31
N PRO A 583 7.70 -22.70 -14.81
CA PRO A 583 6.92 -23.66 -15.60
C PRO A 583 6.21 -23.08 -16.82
N ASP A 584 5.96 -21.76 -16.85
CA ASP A 584 5.43 -21.03 -18.01
C ASP A 584 6.52 -20.72 -19.07
N GLY A 585 7.79 -21.06 -18.79
CA GLY A 585 8.92 -20.84 -19.67
C GLY A 585 9.42 -19.40 -19.74
N ILE A 586 9.01 -18.53 -18.82
CA ILE A 586 9.35 -17.11 -18.83
C ILE A 586 10.22 -16.76 -17.61
N ASP A 587 11.52 -16.52 -17.84
CA ASP A 587 12.45 -15.84 -16.94
C ASP A 587 13.25 -14.89 -17.80
N GLN A 588 12.64 -13.77 -18.19
CA GLN A 588 13.10 -12.92 -19.27
C GLN A 588 13.22 -11.46 -18.84
N ALA A 589 14.11 -10.74 -19.52
CA ALA A 589 14.30 -9.31 -19.33
C ALA A 589 14.31 -8.56 -20.67
N TYR A 590 13.53 -7.51 -20.76
CA TYR A 590 13.64 -6.49 -21.78
C TYR A 590 14.58 -5.38 -21.28
N ILE A 591 15.74 -5.26 -21.89
CA ILE A 591 16.81 -4.37 -21.45
C ILE A 591 17.13 -3.39 -22.58
N LYS A 592 16.88 -2.08 -22.35
CA LYS A 592 17.06 -1.06 -23.38
C LYS A 592 17.32 0.32 -22.81
N GLY A 593 18.22 1.09 -23.44
CA GLY A 593 18.42 2.52 -23.24
C GLY A 593 19.14 2.89 -21.96
N ASN A 594 19.57 1.92 -21.14
CA ASN A 594 20.26 2.19 -19.90
C ASN A 594 21.66 2.78 -20.11
N ILE A 595 22.04 3.73 -19.28
CA ILE A 595 23.34 4.43 -19.36
C ILE A 595 24.18 4.14 -18.11
N ARG A 596 25.47 3.87 -18.33
CA ARG A 596 26.50 3.94 -17.29
C ARG A 596 27.43 5.12 -17.55
N GLU A 597 27.51 6.04 -16.61
CA GLU A 597 28.51 7.11 -16.55
C GLU A 597 29.66 6.65 -15.68
N ASN A 598 30.89 6.62 -16.24
CA ASN A 598 32.08 6.25 -15.47
C ASN A 598 32.64 7.43 -14.69
N LYS A 599 33.66 7.18 -13.86
CA LYS A 599 34.33 8.23 -13.04
C LYS A 599 35.02 9.34 -13.85
N SER A 600 35.17 9.16 -15.16
CA SER A 600 35.69 10.19 -16.09
C SER A 600 34.57 10.81 -16.93
N HIS A 601 33.32 10.60 -16.51
CA HIS A 601 32.10 11.13 -17.16
C HIS A 601 31.84 10.62 -18.58
N SER A 602 32.50 9.53 -18.98
CA SER A 602 32.22 8.88 -20.25
C SER A 602 30.97 8.00 -20.12
N LEU A 603 30.09 8.09 -21.12
CA LEU A 603 28.83 7.36 -21.12
C LEU A 603 28.96 6.06 -21.94
N THR A 604 28.40 4.99 -21.40
CA THR A 604 28.22 3.71 -22.09
C THR A 604 26.72 3.39 -22.10
N GLN A 605 26.19 3.11 -23.29
CA GLN A 605 24.76 2.83 -23.46
C GLN A 605 24.58 1.53 -24.23
N ASP A 606 23.75 0.63 -23.76
CA ASP A 606 23.25 -0.64 -24.33
C ASP A 606 24.24 -1.56 -25.08
N ALA A 607 25.32 -1.04 -25.58
CA ALA A 607 26.15 -1.68 -26.59
C ALA A 607 27.20 -2.65 -26.02
N LEU A 608 27.37 -2.72 -24.70
CA LEU A 608 28.45 -3.48 -24.07
C LEU A 608 27.92 -4.75 -23.39
N ASN A 609 28.50 -5.89 -23.79
CA ASN A 609 28.21 -7.20 -23.18
C ASN A 609 28.59 -7.26 -21.70
N ASP A 610 29.46 -6.37 -21.22
CA ASP A 610 29.86 -6.27 -19.81
C ASP A 610 28.87 -5.49 -18.93
N THR A 611 27.85 -4.86 -19.51
CA THR A 611 26.84 -4.08 -18.78
C THR A 611 25.70 -4.95 -18.27
N TYR A 612 25.46 -6.08 -18.92
CA TYR A 612 24.39 -7.03 -18.60
C TYR A 612 24.93 -8.46 -18.55
N ASN A 613 24.47 -9.22 -17.57
CA ASN A 613 24.98 -10.56 -17.32
C ASN A 613 23.85 -11.51 -16.91
N ALA A 614 24.11 -12.81 -17.05
CA ALA A 614 23.28 -13.89 -16.51
C ALA A 614 24.17 -14.88 -15.76
N THR A 615 23.70 -15.35 -14.61
CA THR A 615 24.39 -16.33 -13.76
C THR A 615 23.46 -17.49 -13.42
N GLY A 616 24.00 -18.54 -12.79
CA GLY A 616 23.23 -19.73 -12.42
C GLY A 616 23.12 -20.80 -13.52
N ASN A 617 22.22 -21.76 -13.34
CA ASN A 617 22.06 -22.93 -14.17
C ASN A 617 21.14 -22.68 -15.38
N ILE A 618 21.51 -21.75 -16.24
CA ILE A 618 20.75 -21.45 -17.45
C ILE A 618 21.15 -22.38 -18.62
N PRO A 619 20.20 -22.96 -19.35
CA PRO A 619 20.53 -23.68 -20.60
C PRO A 619 21.15 -22.71 -21.61
N THR A 620 22.23 -23.14 -22.27
CA THR A 620 22.97 -22.32 -23.25
C THR A 620 22.12 -21.86 -24.44
N THR A 621 21.00 -22.53 -24.69
CA THR A 621 20.03 -22.20 -25.76
C THR A 621 18.93 -21.26 -25.28
N TYR A 622 18.84 -20.95 -23.99
CA TYR A 622 17.78 -20.11 -23.44
C TYR A 622 18.05 -18.64 -23.70
N GLN A 623 17.06 -17.95 -24.23
CA GLN A 623 17.10 -16.51 -24.53
C GLN A 623 16.43 -15.71 -23.39
N TYR A 624 17.21 -15.30 -22.39
CA TYR A 624 16.67 -14.47 -21.30
C TYR A 624 16.42 -13.01 -21.70
N ARG A 625 17.14 -12.51 -22.71
CA ARG A 625 16.94 -11.12 -23.21
C ARG A 625 15.96 -11.14 -24.38
N VAL A 626 14.94 -10.29 -24.29
CA VAL A 626 13.92 -10.14 -25.34
C VAL A 626 13.99 -8.76 -26.00
N ASN A 627 13.38 -8.63 -27.18
CA ASN A 627 13.45 -7.43 -28.02
C ASN A 627 12.24 -6.50 -27.89
N LYS A 628 11.26 -6.89 -27.08
CA LYS A 628 10.03 -6.12 -26.84
C LYS A 628 9.74 -6.10 -25.35
N PRO A 629 9.10 -5.05 -24.82
CA PRO A 629 8.60 -5.05 -23.46
C PRO A 629 7.75 -6.30 -23.17
N LEU A 630 7.92 -6.85 -21.99
CA LEU A 630 7.18 -8.04 -21.55
C LEU A 630 5.75 -7.69 -21.11
N PHE A 631 5.54 -6.46 -20.70
CA PHE A 631 4.25 -5.89 -20.33
C PHE A 631 4.29 -4.36 -20.48
N GLU A 632 3.13 -3.74 -20.45
CA GLU A 632 2.98 -2.29 -20.54
C GLU A 632 3.31 -1.60 -19.21
N SER A 633 4.00 -0.45 -19.26
CA SER A 633 4.46 0.26 -18.06
C SER A 633 3.39 1.18 -17.44
N TYR A 634 2.40 1.61 -18.22
CA TYR A 634 1.37 2.58 -17.78
C TYR A 634 1.94 3.87 -17.18
N ALA A 635 3.05 4.34 -17.73
CA ALA A 635 3.76 5.50 -17.25
C ALA A 635 4.54 6.18 -18.38
N THR A 636 4.93 7.44 -18.15
CA THR A 636 5.80 8.18 -19.06
C THR A 636 7.24 7.70 -18.93
N ILE A 637 7.82 7.22 -20.02
CA ILE A 637 9.21 6.75 -20.07
C ILE A 637 10.08 7.80 -20.77
N HIS A 638 10.97 8.44 -20.01
CA HIS A 638 11.96 9.39 -20.51
C HIS A 638 13.22 8.67 -21.02
N THR A 639 14.09 9.38 -21.75
CA THR A 639 15.44 8.85 -21.99
C THR A 639 16.23 8.78 -20.68
N ALA A 640 17.25 7.93 -20.61
CA ALA A 640 18.07 7.86 -19.39
C ALA A 640 18.76 9.19 -19.03
N LYS A 641 19.12 10.01 -20.05
CA LYS A 641 19.70 11.35 -19.85
C LYS A 641 18.67 12.32 -19.26
N ASP A 642 17.45 12.29 -19.75
CA ASP A 642 16.37 13.11 -19.22
C ASP A 642 16.04 12.68 -17.79
N ALA A 643 15.97 11.35 -17.55
CA ALA A 643 15.74 10.80 -16.22
C ALA A 643 16.76 11.30 -15.18
N MET A 644 18.05 11.36 -15.54
CA MET A 644 19.08 11.91 -14.65
C MET A 644 18.77 13.34 -14.22
N LYS A 645 18.30 14.19 -15.15
CA LYS A 645 17.96 15.60 -14.87
C LYS A 645 16.65 15.73 -14.09
N ILE A 646 15.62 14.98 -14.49
CA ILE A 646 14.29 15.01 -13.89
C ILE A 646 14.36 14.49 -12.45
N VAL A 647 14.92 13.30 -12.25
CA VAL A 647 14.97 12.65 -10.93
C VAL A 647 15.78 13.49 -9.93
N THR A 648 16.94 14.05 -10.34
CA THR A 648 17.72 14.91 -9.43
C THR A 648 17.09 16.29 -9.21
N SER A 649 16.07 16.66 -10.00
CA SER A 649 15.28 17.86 -9.78
C SER A 649 14.08 17.62 -8.87
N ASP A 650 13.46 16.44 -8.92
CA ASP A 650 12.12 16.24 -8.37
C ASP A 650 12.00 15.13 -7.30
N ALA A 651 12.86 14.09 -7.30
CA ALA A 651 12.73 12.99 -6.37
C ALA A 651 12.90 13.36 -4.88
N GLY A 652 12.32 12.52 -4.01
CA GLY A 652 12.35 12.64 -2.56
C GLY A 652 11.19 13.46 -1.98
N ALA A 653 11.12 13.56 -0.66
CA ALA A 653 10.11 14.36 0.02
C ALA A 653 10.38 15.86 -0.22
N THR A 654 9.84 16.37 -1.32
CA THR A 654 10.04 17.77 -1.76
C THR A 654 9.17 18.75 -0.99
N MET A 655 8.04 18.28 -0.46
CA MET A 655 7.10 19.11 0.29
C MET A 655 7.05 18.69 1.77
N PRO A 656 6.75 19.63 2.68
CA PRO A 656 6.66 21.08 2.44
C PRO A 656 7.99 21.71 1.99
N MET A 657 9.14 21.11 2.28
CA MET A 657 10.45 21.54 1.80
C MET A 657 11.47 20.40 1.82
N ARG A 658 12.51 20.50 0.99
CA ARG A 658 13.63 19.56 1.04
C ARG A 658 14.47 19.75 2.30
N ASP A 659 14.91 18.66 2.91
CA ASP A 659 15.85 18.69 4.01
C ASP A 659 17.33 18.75 3.53
N GLU A 660 18.25 18.94 4.46
CA GLU A 660 19.70 19.05 4.17
C GLU A 660 20.26 17.74 3.61
N HIS A 661 19.73 16.61 4.07
CA HIS A 661 20.08 15.28 3.59
C HIS A 661 19.73 15.11 2.09
N HIS A 662 18.54 15.53 1.65
CA HIS A 662 18.17 15.54 0.23
C HIS A 662 19.10 16.40 -0.61
N ILE A 663 19.28 17.66 -0.19
CA ILE A 663 20.10 18.65 -0.91
C ILE A 663 21.53 18.12 -1.09
N ARG A 664 22.08 17.49 -0.06
CA ARG A 664 23.42 16.91 -0.11
C ARG A 664 23.47 15.73 -1.08
N ASN A 665 22.59 14.75 -0.98
CA ASN A 665 22.58 13.56 -1.84
C ASN A 665 22.38 13.90 -3.31
N ILE A 666 21.50 14.87 -3.62
CA ILE A 666 21.31 15.38 -4.98
C ILE A 666 22.59 16.05 -5.49
N ARG A 667 23.23 16.92 -4.71
CA ARG A 667 24.47 17.60 -5.08
C ARG A 667 25.59 16.58 -5.31
N GLU A 668 25.79 15.61 -4.42
CA GLU A 668 26.80 14.57 -4.57
C GLU A 668 26.57 13.75 -5.85
N THR A 669 25.31 13.42 -6.15
CA THR A 669 24.96 12.73 -7.40
C THR A 669 25.30 13.55 -8.62
N LEU A 670 24.93 14.83 -8.64
CA LEU A 670 25.19 15.75 -9.77
C LEU A 670 26.71 15.98 -9.96
N ASP A 671 27.43 16.21 -8.89
CA ASP A 671 28.85 16.56 -8.92
C ASP A 671 29.78 15.36 -9.02
N GLY A 672 29.28 14.13 -8.77
CA GLY A 672 30.13 12.93 -8.72
C GLY A 672 31.05 12.88 -7.49
N THR A 673 30.63 13.49 -6.39
CA THR A 673 31.41 13.67 -5.16
C THR A 673 30.82 12.87 -3.99
N HIS A 674 31.51 12.91 -2.85
CA HIS A 674 31.04 12.40 -1.58
C HIS A 674 31.43 13.35 -0.46
N THR A 675 30.61 13.45 0.58
CA THR A 675 30.91 14.27 1.76
C THR A 675 31.45 13.42 2.91
N TYR A 676 30.85 12.24 3.11
CA TYR A 676 31.17 11.39 4.27
C TYR A 676 31.86 10.09 3.86
N VAL A 677 32.44 9.42 4.85
CA VAL A 677 33.11 8.13 4.71
C VAL A 677 32.73 7.28 5.93
N GLY A 678 32.34 6.06 5.72
CA GLY A 678 31.97 5.14 6.79
C GLY A 678 33.04 4.99 7.84
N SER A 679 32.70 5.15 9.11
CA SER A 679 33.63 5.12 10.22
C SER A 679 34.31 3.76 10.39
N LYS A 680 33.66 2.65 10.03
CA LYS A 680 34.16 1.27 10.08
C LYS A 680 34.53 0.76 8.69
N SER A 681 33.63 0.84 7.71
CA SER A 681 33.79 0.37 6.34
C SER A 681 34.90 1.08 5.56
N LYS A 682 35.17 2.35 5.88
CA LYS A 682 36.07 3.26 5.14
C LYS A 682 35.68 3.48 3.70
N ILE A 683 34.39 3.23 3.37
CA ILE A 683 33.85 3.39 2.03
C ILE A 683 33.40 4.84 1.82
N LYS A 684 33.75 5.39 0.68
CA LYS A 684 33.52 6.80 0.34
C LYS A 684 32.09 7.01 -0.13
N GLY A 685 31.34 7.85 0.57
CA GLY A 685 29.93 8.12 0.34
C GLY A 685 29.00 7.26 1.19
N GLU A 686 29.38 6.02 1.54
CA GLU A 686 28.63 5.21 2.51
C GLU A 686 28.89 5.70 3.93
N ILE A 687 27.95 5.41 4.83
CA ILE A 687 28.04 5.62 6.26
C ILE A 687 27.72 4.33 7.01
N ASP A 688 28.31 4.11 8.18
CA ASP A 688 28.06 2.92 9.02
C ASP A 688 27.11 3.25 10.18
N THR A 689 26.96 4.51 10.47
CA THR A 689 26.07 5.07 11.47
C THR A 689 25.74 6.50 11.08
N GLU A 690 24.59 6.98 11.47
CA GLU A 690 24.19 8.38 11.26
C GLU A 690 25.19 9.37 11.87
N ALA A 691 25.93 8.98 12.92
CA ALA A 691 26.96 9.80 13.54
C ALA A 691 28.18 10.08 12.63
N ASP A 692 28.33 9.36 11.52
CA ASP A 692 29.35 9.66 10.50
C ASP A 692 29.05 10.99 9.77
N ILE A 693 27.82 11.50 9.89
CA ILE A 693 27.40 12.81 9.38
C ILE A 693 27.88 13.91 10.35
N THR A 694 29.12 14.31 10.19
CA THR A 694 29.82 15.21 11.13
C THR A 694 29.30 16.65 11.12
N GLU A 695 28.56 17.06 10.10
CA GLU A 695 27.88 18.36 10.05
C GLU A 695 26.83 18.50 11.18
N HIS A 696 26.25 17.39 11.61
CA HIS A 696 25.28 17.30 12.69
C HIS A 696 25.80 16.54 13.91
N ALA A 697 27.09 16.67 14.21
CA ALA A 697 27.72 15.91 15.29
C ALA A 697 27.10 16.17 16.68
N ASP A 698 26.62 17.37 16.93
CA ASP A 698 25.90 17.79 18.13
C ASP A 698 24.53 17.08 18.30
N CYS A 699 23.94 16.64 17.20
CA CYS A 699 22.70 15.85 17.15
C CYS A 699 22.96 14.39 16.71
N LYS A 700 24.18 13.87 16.88
CA LYS A 700 24.59 12.51 16.50
C LYS A 700 24.28 12.17 15.03
N GLY A 701 24.47 13.11 14.13
CA GLY A 701 24.25 12.98 12.70
C GLY A 701 22.82 13.26 12.22
N TRP A 702 21.87 13.43 13.14
CA TRP A 702 20.49 13.79 12.80
C TRP A 702 20.38 15.29 12.54
N GLU A 703 19.78 15.65 11.43
CA GLU A 703 19.49 17.06 11.20
C GLU A 703 18.33 17.55 12.09
N VAL A 704 18.29 18.85 12.32
CA VAL A 704 17.28 19.45 13.18
C VAL A 704 16.00 19.67 12.37
N TYR A 705 14.90 19.16 12.90
CA TYR A 705 13.54 19.44 12.46
C TYR A 705 12.88 20.31 13.53
N PRO A 706 12.60 21.58 13.27
CA PRO A 706 11.83 22.40 14.20
C PRO A 706 10.47 21.79 14.46
N GLU A 707 10.09 21.75 15.74
CA GLU A 707 8.76 21.33 16.12
C GLU A 707 7.79 22.52 15.97
N GLU A 708 6.83 22.39 15.07
CA GLU A 708 5.78 23.37 14.86
C GLU A 708 4.42 22.69 15.03
N THR A 709 3.43 23.44 15.50
CA THR A 709 2.06 22.95 15.67
C THR A 709 1.10 23.96 15.07
N ARG A 710 0.12 23.51 14.29
CA ARG A 710 -0.97 24.33 13.77
C ARG A 710 -1.82 24.87 14.92
N PRO A 711 -2.32 26.11 14.84
CA PRO A 711 -3.26 26.62 15.83
C PRO A 711 -4.60 25.86 15.77
N GLU A 712 -5.35 25.82 16.88
CA GLU A 712 -6.63 25.09 16.98
C GLU A 712 -7.68 25.55 15.94
N ASN A 713 -7.62 26.79 15.49
CA ASN A 713 -8.50 27.35 14.48
C ASN A 713 -7.89 27.31 13.05
N TRP A 714 -6.98 26.39 12.79
CA TRP A 714 -6.41 26.20 11.47
C TRP A 714 -7.39 25.52 10.51
N ASP A 715 -8.15 24.57 11.03
CA ASP A 715 -9.16 23.75 10.37
C ASP A 715 -10.30 23.58 11.42
N THR A 716 -11.34 24.42 11.30
CA THR A 716 -12.34 24.57 12.35
C THR A 716 -13.29 23.38 12.46
N ASP A 717 -13.63 22.73 11.36
CA ASP A 717 -14.54 21.57 11.32
C ASP A 717 -13.80 20.22 11.20
N GLN A 718 -12.45 20.27 11.16
CA GLN A 718 -11.55 19.11 11.15
C GLN A 718 -11.76 18.16 9.97
N ASP A 719 -12.05 18.72 8.82
CA ASP A 719 -12.24 17.97 7.58
C ASP A 719 -10.95 17.85 6.73
N GLY A 720 -9.82 18.37 7.24
CA GLY A 720 -8.49 18.28 6.64
C GLY A 720 -8.15 19.43 5.72
N MET A 721 -9.09 20.32 5.47
CA MET A 721 -8.90 21.54 4.72
C MET A 721 -8.82 22.73 5.68
N PRO A 722 -7.78 23.59 5.59
CA PRO A 722 -7.71 24.74 6.49
C PRO A 722 -8.71 25.82 6.10
N ASP A 723 -9.23 26.55 7.09
CA ASP A 723 -10.22 27.63 6.92
C ASP A 723 -9.85 28.63 5.81
N TRP A 724 -8.55 28.93 5.63
CA TRP A 724 -8.09 29.84 4.57
C TRP A 724 -8.30 29.27 3.16
N TYR A 725 -8.15 27.93 2.99
CA TYR A 725 -8.36 27.27 1.71
C TYR A 725 -9.83 27.27 1.36
N GLU A 726 -10.68 26.88 2.31
CA GLU A 726 -12.12 26.84 2.15
C GLU A 726 -12.68 28.24 1.82
N ALA A 727 -12.19 29.29 2.51
CA ALA A 727 -12.55 30.67 2.16
C ALA A 727 -12.22 31.02 0.72
N LEU A 728 -11.11 30.52 0.14
CA LEU A 728 -10.70 30.77 -1.24
C LEU A 728 -11.52 29.99 -2.29
N ILE A 729 -12.00 28.79 -1.92
CA ILE A 729 -12.86 27.98 -2.79
C ILE A 729 -14.36 28.20 -2.54
N HIS A 730 -14.70 29.12 -1.63
CA HIS A 730 -16.07 29.43 -1.21
C HIS A 730 -16.81 28.24 -0.56
N SER A 731 -16.08 27.41 0.18
CA SER A 731 -16.63 26.38 1.06
C SER A 731 -16.93 26.94 2.45
N ASP A 732 -17.69 26.21 3.25
CA ASP A 732 -18.06 26.60 4.63
C ASP A 732 -17.13 25.92 5.64
N ALA A 733 -16.18 26.65 6.18
CA ALA A 733 -15.20 26.19 7.17
C ALA A 733 -15.82 25.69 8.52
N HIS A 734 -17.12 25.55 8.61
CA HIS A 734 -17.83 25.04 9.78
C HIS A 734 -18.66 23.79 9.46
N THR A 735 -18.56 23.27 8.25
CA THR A 735 -19.32 22.10 7.78
C THR A 735 -18.41 21.15 7.02
N ALA A 736 -18.00 20.08 7.66
CA ALA A 736 -17.12 19.06 7.07
C ALA A 736 -17.67 18.51 5.75
N ASN A 737 -16.94 18.77 4.68
CA ASN A 737 -17.35 18.43 3.31
C ASN A 737 -16.20 17.87 2.45
N GLN A 738 -15.18 17.34 3.07
CA GLN A 738 -13.95 16.79 2.47
C GLN A 738 -14.18 15.79 1.33
N ASN A 739 -15.33 15.12 1.31
CA ASN A 739 -15.67 14.11 0.32
C ASN A 739 -16.60 14.63 -0.79
N ASP A 740 -16.95 15.90 -0.78
CA ASP A 740 -17.77 16.51 -1.82
C ASP A 740 -16.93 16.75 -3.09
N ASP A 741 -17.58 16.65 -4.24
CA ASP A 741 -17.03 16.89 -5.58
C ASP A 741 -18.03 17.79 -6.34
N PRO A 742 -18.05 19.11 -6.05
CA PRO A 742 -19.06 20.03 -6.56
C PRO A 742 -18.91 20.35 -8.05
N ASP A 743 -17.72 20.31 -8.61
CA ASP A 743 -17.45 20.54 -10.03
C ASP A 743 -17.49 19.28 -10.89
N SER A 744 -17.62 18.12 -10.21
CA SER A 744 -17.76 16.80 -10.83
C SER A 744 -16.59 16.39 -11.74
N ASP A 745 -15.38 16.82 -11.37
CA ASP A 745 -14.15 16.45 -12.08
C ASP A 745 -13.58 15.09 -11.63
N GLY A 746 -14.17 14.49 -10.60
CA GLY A 746 -13.81 13.18 -10.05
C GLY A 746 -12.84 13.25 -8.87
N TRP A 747 -12.43 14.45 -8.45
CA TRP A 747 -11.64 14.68 -7.25
C TRP A 747 -12.50 15.33 -6.16
N THR A 748 -12.23 14.98 -4.91
CA THR A 748 -12.94 15.60 -3.79
C THR A 748 -12.25 16.89 -3.38
N LEU A 749 -12.96 17.77 -2.68
CA LEU A 749 -12.41 19.05 -2.18
C LEU A 749 -11.12 18.86 -1.39
N LEU A 750 -11.05 17.80 -0.55
CA LEU A 750 -9.82 17.48 0.16
C LEU A 750 -8.71 16.98 -0.79
N GLU A 751 -9.03 16.16 -1.79
CA GLU A 751 -8.03 15.70 -2.76
C GLU A 751 -7.44 16.86 -3.57
N ASP A 752 -8.24 17.85 -3.91
CA ASP A 752 -7.77 19.10 -4.53
C ASP A 752 -6.83 19.90 -3.64
N TYR A 753 -7.16 20.00 -2.35
CA TYR A 753 -6.26 20.61 -1.36
C TYR A 753 -4.95 19.83 -1.22
N LEU A 754 -5.02 18.50 -1.12
CA LEU A 754 -3.82 17.66 -1.03
C LEU A 754 -2.95 17.76 -2.27
N GLU A 755 -3.55 17.87 -3.45
CA GLU A 755 -2.82 18.07 -4.70
C GLU A 755 -2.22 19.48 -4.79
N LEU A 756 -2.92 20.52 -4.32
CA LEU A 756 -2.36 21.87 -4.21
C LEU A 756 -1.08 21.86 -3.36
N MET A 757 -1.11 21.18 -2.22
CA MET A 757 0.00 21.13 -1.27
C MET A 757 1.13 20.18 -1.70
N ALA A 758 0.90 19.29 -2.65
CA ALA A 758 1.90 18.37 -3.17
C ALA A 758 2.89 19.04 -4.14
N HIS A 759 2.62 20.26 -4.55
CA HIS A 759 3.47 21.03 -5.46
C HIS A 759 4.09 22.24 -4.76
N PRO A 760 5.26 22.72 -5.22
CA PRO A 760 5.79 23.99 -4.76
C PRO A 760 4.77 25.10 -4.95
N TYR A 761 4.63 25.97 -3.96
CA TYR A 761 3.64 27.04 -4.03
C TYR A 761 4.18 28.42 -3.65
N VAL A 762 3.53 29.44 -4.18
CA VAL A 762 3.83 30.85 -3.95
C VAL A 762 2.60 31.52 -3.36
N VAL A 763 2.76 32.17 -2.23
CA VAL A 763 1.71 32.98 -1.61
C VAL A 763 1.94 34.45 -1.94
N VAL A 764 0.91 35.14 -2.39
CA VAL A 764 0.96 36.56 -2.75
C VAL A 764 -0.27 37.28 -2.21
N VAL A 765 -0.07 38.46 -1.63
CA VAL A 765 -1.18 39.32 -1.20
C VAL A 765 -1.84 40.03 -2.39
N PRO A 766 -3.14 40.40 -2.33
CA PRO A 766 -3.79 41.21 -3.37
C PRO A 766 -3.01 42.47 -3.69
N ASN A 767 -2.82 42.78 -4.97
CA ASN A 767 -1.98 43.86 -5.47
C ASN A 767 -0.48 43.73 -5.05
N GLY A 768 -0.05 42.54 -4.71
CA GLY A 768 1.32 42.23 -4.30
C GLY A 768 2.14 41.58 -5.40
N MET A 769 3.41 41.35 -5.08
CA MET A 769 4.35 40.61 -5.91
C MET A 769 5.14 39.62 -5.05
N ALA A 770 5.33 38.42 -5.57
CA ALA A 770 6.22 37.42 -5.02
C ALA A 770 7.25 37.02 -6.07
N THR A 771 8.44 36.63 -5.62
CA THR A 771 9.53 36.15 -6.49
C THR A 771 10.08 34.83 -5.93
N LEU A 772 10.19 33.82 -6.79
CA LEU A 772 10.72 32.50 -6.47
C LEU A 772 11.95 32.19 -7.34
N ASP A 773 13.08 31.79 -6.76
CA ASP A 773 14.20 31.26 -7.52
C ASP A 773 13.90 29.82 -7.97
N LEU A 774 13.94 29.57 -9.26
CA LEU A 774 13.62 28.28 -9.88
C LEU A 774 14.74 27.24 -9.79
N LYS A 775 15.99 27.67 -9.55
CA LYS A 775 17.16 26.76 -9.57
C LYS A 775 17.03 25.55 -8.64
N PRO A 776 16.54 25.66 -7.40
CA PRO A 776 16.41 24.52 -6.50
C PRO A 776 15.42 23.45 -7.01
N TYR A 777 14.42 23.86 -7.76
CA TYR A 777 13.39 22.97 -8.32
C TYR A 777 13.83 22.27 -9.59
N PHE A 778 14.87 22.77 -10.24
CA PHE A 778 15.43 22.25 -11.49
C PHE A 778 16.92 21.93 -11.33
N ALA A 779 17.32 21.41 -10.14
CA ALA A 779 18.72 21.17 -9.76
C ALA A 779 19.47 20.31 -10.79
N GLY A 780 18.83 19.31 -11.37
CA GLY A 780 19.41 18.42 -12.38
C GLY A 780 19.86 19.12 -13.67
N PHE A 781 19.43 20.35 -13.91
CA PHE A 781 19.82 21.19 -15.06
C PHE A 781 21.07 22.03 -14.79
N TYR A 782 21.65 21.98 -13.56
CA TYR A 782 22.77 22.80 -13.11
C TYR A 782 24.03 22.03 -12.70
N GLY A 783 24.14 20.72 -13.00
CA GLY A 783 25.30 19.88 -12.61
C GLY A 783 26.63 20.31 -13.26
N GLN A 784 27.76 20.03 -12.59
CA GLN A 784 29.10 20.55 -12.93
C GLN A 784 29.68 20.10 -14.28
N ASN A 785 29.21 19.02 -14.88
CA ASN A 785 29.82 18.43 -16.07
C ASN A 785 29.29 18.99 -17.38
N LYS A 786 28.59 20.08 -17.35
CA LYS A 786 27.97 20.65 -18.54
C LYS A 786 28.86 21.78 -19.09
N LYS A 787 29.17 21.71 -20.38
CA LYS A 787 29.42 22.92 -21.17
C LYS A 787 28.37 23.92 -20.73
N ALA A 788 28.78 25.11 -20.29
CA ALA A 788 27.94 26.10 -19.65
C ALA A 788 26.77 26.60 -20.55
N VAL A 789 25.80 25.73 -20.77
CA VAL A 789 24.49 26.17 -21.28
C VAL A 789 23.69 26.54 -20.04
N THR A 790 23.45 27.82 -19.88
CA THR A 790 22.51 28.31 -18.87
C THR A 790 21.12 27.88 -19.29
N PRO A 791 20.40 27.08 -18.48
CA PRO A 791 19.04 26.68 -18.82
C PRO A 791 18.15 27.92 -19.00
N SER A 792 17.27 27.84 -19.95
CA SER A 792 16.19 28.83 -20.15
C SER A 792 14.89 28.33 -19.51
N TYR A 793 14.03 29.24 -19.17
CA TYR A 793 12.73 28.95 -18.59
C TYR A 793 11.64 29.59 -19.42
N ARG A 794 10.49 28.92 -19.52
CA ARG A 794 9.31 29.46 -20.21
C ARG A 794 8.03 29.08 -19.47
N LEU A 795 7.01 29.88 -19.68
CA LEU A 795 5.63 29.67 -19.23
C LEU A 795 4.83 29.17 -20.46
N PRO A 796 4.52 27.86 -20.55
CA PRO A 796 3.80 27.33 -21.72
C PRO A 796 2.32 27.72 -21.76
N ASP A 797 1.71 28.00 -20.61
CA ASP A 797 0.26 28.21 -20.47
C ASP A 797 -0.07 29.62 -19.99
N GLU A 798 -1.26 30.12 -20.34
CA GLU A 798 -1.83 31.31 -19.73
C GLU A 798 -2.19 31.05 -18.26
N THR A 799 -1.95 32.05 -17.42
CA THR A 799 -2.27 31.95 -15.99
C THR A 799 -3.74 32.31 -15.73
N ASN A 800 -4.44 31.44 -15.00
CA ASN A 800 -5.79 31.70 -14.49
C ASN A 800 -5.73 31.98 -12.98
N GLY A 801 -6.59 32.85 -12.43
CA GLY A 801 -6.69 33.04 -10.98
C GLY A 801 -6.39 34.49 -10.50
N GLY A 802 -6.52 35.51 -11.33
CA GLY A 802 -6.37 36.91 -10.91
C GLY A 802 -4.94 37.38 -10.66
N PHE A 803 -3.96 36.67 -11.25
CA PHE A 803 -2.54 37.05 -11.22
C PHE A 803 -1.90 36.92 -12.60
N SER A 804 -0.75 37.55 -12.76
CA SER A 804 0.14 37.37 -13.91
C SER A 804 1.47 36.75 -13.46
N ALA A 805 2.07 35.96 -14.33
CA ALA A 805 3.39 35.35 -14.09
C ALA A 805 4.38 35.81 -15.17
N SER A 806 5.64 36.00 -14.78
CA SER A 806 6.74 36.28 -15.69
C SER A 806 8.03 35.65 -15.18
N ILE A 807 8.98 35.41 -16.09
CA ILE A 807 10.29 34.87 -15.74
C ILE A 807 11.36 35.90 -16.09
N GLU A 808 12.27 36.14 -15.14
CA GLU A 808 13.47 36.97 -15.35
C GLU A 808 14.71 36.16 -14.90
N GLY A 809 15.49 35.70 -15.86
CA GLY A 809 16.57 34.76 -15.59
C GLY A 809 16.06 33.44 -14.99
N SER A 810 16.41 33.14 -13.75
CA SER A 810 15.87 32.01 -12.98
C SER A 810 14.77 32.39 -11.96
N ALA A 811 14.32 33.65 -12.01
CA ALA A 811 13.30 34.13 -11.09
C ALA A 811 11.91 34.06 -11.70
N LEU A 812 11.00 33.30 -11.10
CA LEU A 812 9.58 33.35 -11.35
C LEU A 812 8.98 34.49 -10.53
N LYS A 813 8.35 35.43 -11.21
CA LYS A 813 7.68 36.59 -10.60
C LYS A 813 6.19 36.43 -10.77
N ILE A 814 5.45 36.47 -9.66
CA ILE A 814 3.99 36.43 -9.61
C ILE A 814 3.50 37.79 -9.16
N HIS A 815 2.61 38.39 -9.91
CA HIS A 815 1.97 39.67 -9.59
C HIS A 815 0.46 39.51 -9.58
N SER A 816 -0.17 39.73 -8.42
CA SER A 816 -1.62 39.66 -8.25
C SER A 816 -2.29 40.98 -8.55
N SER A 817 -3.50 40.94 -9.12
CA SER A 817 -4.32 42.12 -9.38
C SER A 817 -4.92 42.70 -8.08
N SER A 818 -5.32 43.96 -8.13
CA SER A 818 -6.00 44.57 -6.99
C SER A 818 -7.34 43.88 -6.70
N GLY A 819 -7.55 43.49 -5.45
CA GLY A 819 -8.75 42.78 -5.02
C GLY A 819 -8.84 41.29 -5.45
N ALA A 820 -7.81 40.75 -6.11
CA ALA A 820 -7.78 39.36 -6.47
C ALA A 820 -7.65 38.48 -5.21
N GLN A 821 -8.41 37.39 -5.15
CA GLN A 821 -8.25 36.29 -4.21
C GLN A 821 -8.54 34.99 -4.96
N GLY A 822 -7.89 33.91 -4.60
CA GLY A 822 -8.11 32.62 -5.21
C GLY A 822 -6.85 31.79 -5.36
N ILE A 823 -7.02 30.62 -5.95
CA ILE A 823 -5.99 29.62 -6.18
C ILE A 823 -5.79 29.48 -7.69
N GLY A 824 -4.55 29.38 -8.09
CA GLY A 824 -4.19 29.10 -9.48
C GLY A 824 -2.92 28.28 -9.59
N ARG A 825 -2.48 28.07 -10.81
CA ARG A 825 -1.27 27.30 -11.11
C ARG A 825 -0.45 27.95 -12.21
N VAL A 826 0.85 27.72 -12.15
CA VAL A 826 1.80 28.11 -13.19
C VAL A 826 2.65 26.88 -13.53
N ASN A 827 2.64 26.48 -14.78
CA ASN A 827 3.55 25.46 -15.28
C ASN A 827 4.82 26.15 -15.78
N VAL A 828 5.97 25.78 -15.23
CA VAL A 828 7.28 26.29 -15.64
C VAL A 828 8.04 25.18 -16.33
N THR A 829 8.42 25.43 -17.59
CA THR A 829 9.27 24.51 -18.34
C THR A 829 10.71 25.04 -18.36
N VAL A 830 11.65 24.21 -17.90
CA VAL A 830 13.08 24.42 -18.10
C VAL A 830 13.54 23.74 -19.39
N ASP A 831 14.50 24.35 -20.08
CA ASP A 831 15.10 23.84 -21.31
C ASP A 831 16.61 24.16 -21.33
N ASP A 832 17.46 23.14 -21.45
CA ASP A 832 18.92 23.28 -21.57
C ASP A 832 19.43 22.95 -22.99
N GLY A 833 18.51 22.87 -23.97
CA GLY A 833 18.79 22.55 -25.37
C GLY A 833 18.90 21.05 -25.67
N GLU A 834 18.92 20.18 -24.66
CA GLU A 834 18.90 18.71 -24.80
C GLU A 834 17.64 18.11 -24.18
N THR A 835 17.22 18.62 -23.04
CA THR A 835 16.09 18.11 -22.25
C THR A 835 15.15 19.25 -21.89
N THR A 836 13.87 18.99 -21.94
CA THR A 836 12.84 19.86 -21.37
C THR A 836 12.15 19.15 -20.22
N PHE A 837 11.85 19.90 -19.16
CA PHE A 837 11.08 19.38 -18.03
C PHE A 837 10.13 20.46 -17.51
N THR A 838 8.89 20.08 -17.22
CA THR A 838 7.87 21.00 -16.74
C THR A 838 7.47 20.62 -15.31
N GLN A 839 7.53 21.60 -14.41
CA GLN A 839 6.98 21.49 -13.07
C GLN A 839 5.82 22.47 -12.87
N ARG A 840 4.84 22.01 -12.09
CA ARG A 840 3.70 22.81 -11.64
C ARG A 840 4.07 23.56 -10.38
N PHE A 841 3.70 24.83 -10.33
CA PHE A 841 3.76 25.67 -9.14
C PHE A 841 2.36 26.15 -8.81
N SER A 842 1.93 25.94 -7.58
CA SER A 842 0.66 26.47 -7.11
C SER A 842 0.79 27.95 -6.72
N VAL A 843 -0.21 28.75 -6.98
CA VAL A 843 -0.24 30.18 -6.63
C VAL A 843 -1.46 30.44 -5.76
N ILE A 844 -1.23 30.98 -4.57
CA ILE A 844 -2.26 31.30 -3.60
C ILE A 844 -2.31 32.81 -3.43
N VAL A 845 -3.41 33.44 -3.85
CA VAL A 845 -3.63 34.88 -3.71
C VAL A 845 -4.61 35.10 -2.57
N THR A 846 -4.13 35.62 -1.44
CA THR A 846 -4.95 35.83 -0.24
C THR A 846 -4.58 37.08 0.52
N GLY A 847 -5.59 37.74 1.12
CA GLY A 847 -5.39 38.89 2.02
C GLY A 847 -4.79 38.48 3.37
N ASP A 848 -4.93 37.24 3.77
CA ASP A 848 -4.35 36.70 5.00
C ASP A 848 -3.13 35.82 4.71
N ALA A 849 -2.08 36.45 4.20
CA ALA A 849 -0.82 35.77 3.93
C ALA A 849 -0.15 35.24 5.20
N THR A 850 -0.47 35.75 6.38
CA THR A 850 0.15 35.31 7.64
C THR A 850 -0.31 33.91 8.08
N ALA A 851 -1.52 33.50 7.73
CA ALA A 851 -2.02 32.15 7.98
C ALA A 851 -1.26 31.09 7.15
N ILE A 852 -0.71 31.45 5.99
CA ILE A 852 -0.06 30.53 5.06
C ILE A 852 1.48 30.65 5.09
N THR A 853 2.01 31.82 5.49
CA THR A 853 3.44 32.18 5.40
C THR A 853 4.34 31.52 6.44
N GLN A 854 3.93 30.48 7.10
CA GLN A 854 4.86 29.64 7.90
C GLN A 854 5.70 28.69 7.03
N HIS A 855 5.74 28.90 5.72
CA HIS A 855 6.69 28.21 4.88
C HIS A 855 7.96 29.02 4.73
N PRO A 856 9.11 28.45 5.13
CA PRO A 856 10.37 29.04 4.73
C PRO A 856 10.40 29.04 3.19
N THR A 857 10.73 30.16 2.62
CA THR A 857 11.12 30.26 1.22
C THR A 857 12.04 29.09 0.88
N PRO A 858 11.85 28.36 -0.23
CA PRO A 858 12.71 27.25 -0.58
C PRO A 858 14.16 27.68 -0.42
N ILE A 859 14.91 26.92 0.33
CA ILE A 859 16.27 27.28 0.71
C ILE A 859 17.10 27.34 -0.57
N THR A 860 17.30 28.52 -1.05
CA THR A 860 18.42 28.84 -1.89
C THR A 860 19.68 28.57 -1.07
N GLN A 861 20.28 27.36 -1.23
CA GLN A 861 21.48 26.94 -0.52
C GLN A 861 21.44 27.35 0.97
N HIS A 862 21.21 26.41 1.88
CA HIS A 862 21.49 26.69 3.28
C HIS A 862 22.96 27.13 3.34
N PRO A 863 23.22 28.36 3.69
CA PRO A 863 24.58 28.75 3.96
C PRO A 863 25.02 27.83 5.09
N THR A 864 26.16 27.19 4.90
CA THR A 864 26.83 26.42 5.96
C THR A 864 26.83 27.30 7.20
N PRO A 865 26.25 26.91 8.31
CA PRO A 865 26.12 27.77 9.48
C PRO A 865 27.54 28.17 9.93
N ILE A 866 27.82 29.46 10.00
CA ILE A 866 29.09 29.94 10.54
C ILE A 866 29.13 29.73 12.03
N LYS A 867 27.94 29.75 12.68
CA LYS A 867 27.87 29.69 14.13
C LYS A 867 26.50 29.18 14.58
N ARG A 868 26.50 28.19 15.47
CA ARG A 868 25.34 27.77 16.26
C ARG A 868 25.53 28.15 17.70
N GLU A 869 24.57 28.79 18.31
CA GLU A 869 24.57 29.16 19.72
C GLU A 869 23.27 28.67 20.36
N PHE A 870 23.36 28.13 21.56
CA PHE A 870 22.24 27.63 22.31
C PHE A 870 21.97 28.52 23.52
N PHE A 871 20.71 28.81 23.79
CA PHE A 871 20.29 29.63 24.90
C PHE A 871 19.19 28.91 25.69
N THR A 872 19.20 29.07 27.00
CA THR A 872 18.09 28.66 27.87
C THR A 872 16.86 29.55 27.60
N SER A 873 15.67 29.12 28.03
CA SER A 873 14.43 29.86 27.86
C SER A 873 14.46 31.27 28.51
N ASP A 874 15.36 31.51 29.46
CA ASP A 874 15.61 32.80 30.09
C ASP A 874 16.71 33.64 29.39
N GLY A 875 17.18 33.17 28.21
CA GLY A 875 18.13 33.91 27.35
C GLY A 875 19.61 33.73 27.72
N ARG A 876 19.97 32.80 28.60
CA ARG A 876 21.37 32.55 28.98
C ARG A 876 21.99 31.59 27.97
N GLN A 877 23.13 31.96 27.38
CA GLN A 877 23.86 31.09 26.46
C GLN A 877 24.45 29.89 27.19
N VAL A 878 24.36 28.69 26.56
CA VAL A 878 24.89 27.43 27.08
C VAL A 878 25.73 26.72 26.03
N ASN A 879 26.78 26.04 26.46
CA ASN A 879 27.67 25.27 25.62
C ASN A 879 27.37 23.76 25.66
N THR A 880 26.50 23.34 26.59
CA THR A 880 26.11 21.94 26.76
C THR A 880 24.63 21.87 27.06
N LEU A 881 23.88 21.08 26.29
CA LEU A 881 22.47 20.83 26.50
C LEU A 881 22.30 19.75 27.59
N LYS A 882 21.46 20.04 28.58
CA LYS A 882 21.09 19.03 29.59
C LYS A 882 19.85 18.29 29.08
N SER A 883 19.78 16.99 29.29
CA SER A 883 18.58 16.19 28.96
C SER A 883 17.33 16.78 29.59
N HIS A 884 16.22 16.75 28.90
CA HIS A 884 14.92 17.30 29.27
C HIS A 884 14.88 18.83 29.40
N GLY A 885 15.84 19.55 28.83
CA GLY A 885 15.88 21.01 28.80
C GLY A 885 15.26 21.58 27.53
N VAL A 886 14.58 22.73 27.68
CA VAL A 886 14.09 23.53 26.53
C VAL A 886 15.09 24.64 26.25
N TYR A 887 15.54 24.74 25.00
CA TYR A 887 16.54 25.70 24.56
C TYR A 887 16.11 26.44 23.31
N VAL A 888 16.67 27.61 23.07
CA VAL A 888 16.56 28.32 21.80
C VAL A 888 17.91 28.17 21.07
N MET A 889 17.89 27.54 19.92
CA MET A 889 19.04 27.47 19.02
C MET A 889 19.03 28.72 18.11
N LYS A 890 20.16 29.41 18.06
CA LYS A 890 20.40 30.53 17.16
C LYS A 890 21.44 30.09 16.13
N VAL A 891 21.09 30.16 14.85
CA VAL A 891 21.97 29.83 13.73
C VAL A 891 22.26 31.11 12.95
N THR A 892 23.53 31.44 12.77
CA THR A 892 23.95 32.57 11.94
C THR A 892 24.59 32.03 10.65
N ASP A 893 24.10 32.44 9.50
CA ASP A 893 24.61 32.06 8.20
C ASP A 893 25.82 32.90 7.77
N LYS A 894 26.45 32.57 6.62
CA LYS A 894 27.59 33.32 6.07
C LYS A 894 27.26 34.75 5.67
N GLN A 895 26.02 35.06 5.46
CA GLN A 895 25.50 36.39 5.16
C GLN A 895 25.18 37.17 6.43
N GLY A 896 25.33 36.59 7.62
CA GLY A 896 25.03 37.20 8.90
C GLY A 896 23.55 37.15 9.26
N THR A 897 22.70 36.45 8.50
CA THR A 897 21.29 36.25 8.82
C THR A 897 21.15 35.31 9.99
N VAL A 898 20.28 35.63 10.91
CA VAL A 898 20.06 34.88 12.14
C VAL A 898 18.72 34.18 12.13
N HIS A 899 18.75 32.87 12.26
CA HIS A 899 17.58 32.02 12.41
C HIS A 899 17.52 31.50 13.86
N THR A 900 16.31 31.42 14.44
CA THR A 900 16.14 30.88 15.78
C THR A 900 15.12 29.71 15.77
N ALA A 901 15.42 28.65 16.50
CA ALA A 901 14.52 27.51 16.68
C ALA A 901 14.48 27.10 18.15
N LYS A 902 13.33 26.70 18.65
CA LYS A 902 13.19 26.06 19.97
C LYS A 902 13.58 24.59 19.84
N ILE A 903 14.45 24.14 20.70
CA ILE A 903 14.86 22.73 20.77
C ILE A 903 14.59 22.18 22.18
N ILE A 904 14.24 20.92 22.24
CA ILE A 904 14.08 20.17 23.50
C ILE A 904 15.20 19.14 23.51
N ALA A 905 16.14 19.27 24.42
CA ALA A 905 17.16 18.26 24.66
C ALA A 905 16.53 17.11 25.45
N ARG A 906 16.44 15.93 24.85
CA ARG A 906 15.94 14.69 25.45
C ARG A 906 17.05 13.92 26.15
#